data_e37c7aaf0fccfc77ed37855c33dafc1b
#
_entry.id   e37c7aaf0fccfc77ed37855c33dafc1b
#
_cell.length_a   1.000
_cell.length_b   1.000
_cell.length_c   1.000
_cell.angle_alpha   90.00
_cell.angle_beta   90.00
_cell.angle_gamma   90.00
#
_symmetry.space_group_name_H-M   'P 1'
#
loop_
_entity.id
_entity.type
_entity.pdbx_description
1 polymer ?
#
loop_
_entity_poly.entity_id
_entity_poly.type
_entity_poly.pdbx_seq_one_letter_code
_entity_poly.pdbx_strand_id
1 'polypeptide(L)'
;MTTPSSPPAFRLETSDGGHEDGAQGDRGNGGGGSEPPPMESQFQGEDRNSSPQIRVNLNFRKAAGARQPDPNRFDRDRLFSAVARGAPRDLAGLPEYLSRTSKYLTDSEYTEGSTGKTCLMKAVLNLRDGANACIEPLLQIDRDSGNPRPLVNAQCTDEYFRGHSALHIAIEKRSLPCVKLLVENGADVHARACGQFFQKRSQETCFYFGELPLSLAACTQQWDVVTYLLENPHQPASLQAADSLGNTVLHALVMIADNSPENSVLVTHMYDKLLQAGARLCPTVRLEDIPNLQGLTPLKLAAKEGKIEIFRHILQRELPGPCQSLSRKFTEWSYGPVRVSLYDLASVDSWEENSVLEIIAFHCRSPLRHRMVVLEPLNKLLQAKWKLLTPRFFFNFLCYLTYVFIFTAVTYHQPPLDKARRGGDFLPLEVTAGNTMLLLGHVLLLLGGVYLLMGQLWYFWRRRLFIWISFMDSYFEILFLVQALLTVLSQVLRFLAVKAYLPLLVCSLVLGWLNLLYYTRGLQHTGIYSVMIQKVILRDLLRFLLVYLVFLLGFAVALVSLSREAQDTGAPSGSNTTEVAGKEDKEAPYQAILDACLELFKFTIGMGELAFQDQLRFRGVVLLLLLAYVLLTYILLLNMLIALMSETVNSVATDSWSIWKLQKAICVLEMEKGYWWCRRKKQRAGVRLTVGSRPDGSPDERWCFRVEEVNWAAWEQTLPTVCEEPSARGGPGAMMSPALASQSSQDSAVEEDHVPLQPLESH
;
A
#
# COMPACT_ATOMS: atom_id res chain seq x y z
N MET A 1 21.91 -38.04 -21.19
CA MET A 1 21.85 -36.93 -22.15
C MET A 1 20.46 -36.34 -22.06
N THR A 2 20.26 -35.41 -21.15
CA THR A 2 19.03 -34.68 -20.96
C THR A 2 19.24 -33.28 -21.48
N THR A 3 18.45 -32.90 -22.46
CA THR A 3 18.41 -31.56 -23.06
C THR A 3 18.05 -30.50 -21.99
N PRO A 4 18.69 -29.33 -21.98
CA PRO A 4 18.32 -28.29 -21.04
C PRO A 4 16.97 -27.67 -21.44
N SER A 5 16.03 -27.71 -20.52
CA SER A 5 14.76 -27.03 -20.63
C SER A 5 14.98 -25.51 -20.77
N SER A 6 14.32 -24.92 -21.74
CA SER A 6 14.23 -23.47 -21.92
C SER A 6 13.77 -22.78 -20.62
N PRO A 7 14.32 -21.60 -20.28
CA PRO A 7 13.87 -20.85 -19.11
C PRO A 7 12.39 -20.46 -19.24
N PRO A 8 11.64 -20.43 -18.12
CA PRO A 8 10.22 -20.08 -18.14
C PRO A 8 10.04 -18.68 -18.72
N ALA A 9 9.06 -18.54 -19.59
CA ALA A 9 8.68 -17.25 -20.16
C ALA A 9 8.22 -16.31 -19.04
N PHE A 10 8.83 -15.15 -18.95
CA PHE A 10 8.46 -14.09 -18.02
C PHE A 10 7.00 -13.67 -18.25
N ARG A 11 6.16 -13.86 -17.25
CA ARG A 11 4.77 -13.42 -17.24
C ARG A 11 4.64 -12.24 -16.26
N LEU A 12 4.43 -11.06 -16.82
CA LEU A 12 4.08 -9.88 -16.02
C LEU A 12 2.65 -10.05 -15.50
N GLU A 13 2.51 -10.56 -14.28
CA GLU A 13 1.24 -10.51 -13.57
C GLU A 13 1.24 -9.25 -12.70
N THR A 14 0.44 -8.29 -13.09
CA THR A 14 0.08 -7.17 -12.21
C THR A 14 -0.90 -7.69 -11.17
N SER A 15 -0.42 -8.09 -10.00
CA SER A 15 -1.29 -8.44 -8.89
C SER A 15 -1.87 -7.19 -8.25
N ASP A 16 -3.00 -6.72 -8.77
CA ASP A 16 -3.95 -6.02 -7.92
C ASP A 16 -4.69 -7.08 -7.09
N GLY A 17 -4.57 -6.97 -5.77
CA GLY A 17 -5.34 -7.79 -4.84
C GLY A 17 -6.83 -7.46 -4.97
N GLY A 18 -7.51 -8.11 -5.90
CA GLY A 18 -8.94 -8.09 -6.07
C GLY A 18 -9.53 -9.38 -5.54
N HIS A 19 -10.48 -9.25 -4.64
CA HIS A 19 -11.35 -10.28 -4.12
C HIS A 19 -11.90 -11.18 -5.22
N GLU A 20 -11.71 -12.49 -5.09
CA GLU A 20 -12.57 -13.49 -5.70
C GLU A 20 -13.93 -13.46 -4.98
N ASP A 21 -14.95 -12.95 -5.66
CA ASP A 21 -16.32 -13.31 -5.38
C ASP A 21 -16.91 -13.87 -6.66
N GLY A 22 -17.16 -15.17 -6.62
CA GLY A 22 -17.90 -15.88 -7.64
C GLY A 22 -19.36 -15.47 -7.64
N ALA A 23 -19.86 -15.05 -8.79
CA ALA A 23 -21.27 -15.07 -9.08
C ALA A 23 -21.50 -15.35 -10.57
N GLN A 24 -22.22 -16.41 -10.82
CA GLN A 24 -22.87 -16.81 -12.06
C GLN A 24 -23.89 -15.75 -12.52
N GLY A 25 -23.79 -15.41 -13.81
CA GLY A 25 -24.90 -15.22 -14.72
C GLY A 25 -25.86 -14.06 -14.49
N ASP A 26 -25.83 -13.07 -15.34
CA ASP A 26 -27.02 -12.77 -16.15
C ASP A 26 -26.68 -11.87 -17.36
N ARG A 27 -27.43 -12.07 -18.44
CA ARG A 27 -27.31 -11.35 -19.70
C ARG A 27 -27.93 -9.96 -19.55
N GLY A 28 -27.12 -8.91 -19.74
CA GLY A 28 -27.59 -7.54 -19.83
C GLY A 28 -26.79 -6.77 -20.88
N ASN A 29 -27.44 -6.47 -21.98
CA ASN A 29 -27.02 -5.67 -23.11
C ASN A 29 -26.63 -4.25 -22.66
N GLY A 30 -25.37 -3.84 -22.86
CA GLY A 30 -24.92 -2.48 -22.62
C GLY A 30 -23.61 -2.23 -23.38
N GLY A 31 -23.65 -1.37 -24.40
CA GLY A 31 -22.54 -1.05 -25.26
C GLY A 31 -21.37 -0.44 -24.51
N GLY A 32 -20.37 -1.26 -24.25
CA GLY A 32 -19.05 -0.86 -23.82
C GLY A 32 -18.14 -0.87 -25.05
N GLY A 33 -17.56 0.27 -25.38
CA GLY A 33 -16.52 0.35 -26.38
C GLY A 33 -15.37 -0.58 -25.99
N SER A 34 -15.17 -1.63 -26.78
CA SER A 34 -14.01 -2.52 -26.60
C SER A 34 -12.74 -1.71 -26.79
N GLU A 35 -11.89 -1.70 -25.75
CA GLU A 35 -10.53 -1.18 -25.85
C GLU A 35 -9.79 -1.84 -27.02
N PRO A 36 -9.00 -1.07 -27.79
CA PRO A 36 -8.24 -1.64 -28.88
C PRO A 36 -7.24 -2.67 -28.31
N PRO A 37 -7.15 -3.87 -28.91
CA PRO A 37 -6.23 -4.89 -28.48
C PRO A 37 -4.77 -4.43 -28.60
N PRO A 38 -3.82 -4.99 -27.80
CA PRO A 38 -2.40 -4.72 -27.93
C PRO A 38 -1.94 -4.83 -29.37
N MET A 39 -0.92 -4.09 -29.76
CA MET A 39 -0.49 -3.82 -31.14
C MET A 39 -0.43 -5.03 -32.10
N GLU A 40 -0.44 -6.25 -31.60
CA GLU A 40 -0.29 -7.48 -32.40
C GLU A 40 -1.54 -7.92 -33.15
N SER A 41 -2.71 -7.64 -32.66
CA SER A 41 -3.92 -8.40 -33.05
C SER A 41 -4.71 -7.82 -34.21
N GLN A 42 -4.31 -6.71 -34.80
CA GLN A 42 -5.11 -6.10 -35.85
C GLN A 42 -4.99 -6.75 -37.26
N PHE A 43 -4.24 -7.85 -37.43
CA PHE A 43 -4.07 -8.52 -38.72
C PHE A 43 -4.59 -9.95 -38.82
N GLN A 44 -5.12 -10.54 -37.77
CA GLN A 44 -5.64 -11.92 -37.78
C GLN A 44 -7.15 -12.06 -37.76
N GLY A 45 -7.90 -11.06 -38.10
CA GLY A 45 -9.36 -11.15 -38.07
C GLY A 45 -10.04 -10.12 -38.93
N GLU A 46 -9.99 -10.25 -40.24
CA GLU A 46 -11.13 -9.79 -41.04
C GLU A 46 -12.30 -10.74 -40.80
N ASP A 47 -13.02 -10.52 -39.72
CA ASP A 47 -14.35 -11.09 -39.56
C ASP A 47 -15.26 -10.46 -40.61
N ARG A 48 -15.70 -11.30 -41.57
CA ARG A 48 -16.54 -10.99 -42.69
C ARG A 48 -17.95 -10.51 -42.38
N ASN A 49 -18.19 -9.90 -41.19
CA ASN A 49 -19.52 -9.48 -40.76
C ASN A 49 -19.62 -8.06 -40.19
N SER A 50 -18.76 -7.14 -40.57
CA SER A 50 -19.07 -5.72 -40.39
C SER A 50 -19.67 -5.17 -41.65
N SER A 51 -20.96 -4.85 -41.59
CA SER A 51 -21.66 -4.10 -42.67
C SER A 51 -20.87 -2.82 -43.00
N PRO A 52 -20.53 -2.58 -44.25
CA PRO A 52 -19.80 -1.37 -44.63
C PRO A 52 -20.66 -0.15 -44.33
N GLN A 53 -20.21 0.72 -43.43
CA GLN A 53 -20.78 2.04 -43.29
C GLN A 53 -20.45 2.86 -44.56
N ILE A 54 -21.36 2.90 -45.48
CA ILE A 54 -21.26 3.72 -46.68
C ILE A 54 -21.40 5.19 -46.25
N ARG A 55 -20.30 5.92 -46.09
CA ARG A 55 -20.30 7.38 -46.06
C ARG A 55 -20.56 7.85 -47.49
N VAL A 56 -21.82 8.16 -47.80
CA VAL A 56 -22.20 8.79 -49.09
C VAL A 56 -21.68 10.23 -49.11
N ASN A 57 -20.60 10.46 -49.87
CA ASN A 57 -20.11 11.80 -50.15
C ASN A 57 -20.97 12.41 -51.27
N LEU A 58 -21.91 13.29 -50.92
CA LEU A 58 -22.86 13.93 -51.86
C LEU A 58 -22.24 15.06 -52.71
N ASN A 59 -20.93 15.15 -52.81
CA ASN A 59 -20.30 16.08 -53.77
C ASN A 59 -20.17 15.47 -55.16
N PHE A 60 -21.28 15.46 -55.91
CA PHE A 60 -21.29 15.21 -57.36
C PHE A 60 -20.71 16.42 -58.11
N ARG A 61 -19.40 16.62 -58.08
CA ARG A 61 -18.72 17.27 -59.19
C ARG A 61 -18.28 16.16 -60.13
N LYS A 62 -18.90 16.16 -61.33
CA LYS A 62 -18.52 15.33 -62.50
C LYS A 62 -16.99 15.44 -62.65
N ALA A 63 -16.25 14.46 -62.22
CA ALA A 63 -14.85 14.31 -62.56
C ALA A 63 -14.81 13.79 -64.01
N ALA A 64 -14.39 14.61 -64.89
CA ALA A 64 -14.02 14.20 -66.25
C ALA A 64 -12.79 13.27 -66.15
N GLY A 65 -12.91 12.06 -66.66
CA GLY A 65 -11.82 11.12 -66.88
C GLY A 65 -11.49 10.27 -65.64
N ALA A 66 -12.04 9.05 -65.62
CA ALA A 66 -11.47 7.99 -64.77
C ALA A 66 -10.01 7.79 -65.22
N ARG A 67 -9.08 8.41 -64.49
CA ARG A 67 -7.68 8.01 -64.57
C ARG A 67 -7.62 6.55 -64.17
N GLN A 68 -7.18 5.66 -65.08
CA GLN A 68 -6.81 4.29 -64.73
C GLN A 68 -5.89 4.37 -63.51
N PRO A 69 -6.12 3.55 -62.48
CA PRO A 69 -5.23 3.52 -61.32
C PRO A 69 -3.81 3.24 -61.83
N ASP A 70 -2.89 4.15 -61.55
CA ASP A 70 -1.49 3.99 -61.94
C ASP A 70 -1.01 2.67 -61.28
N PRO A 71 -0.59 1.66 -62.08
CA PRO A 71 -0.16 0.38 -61.58
C PRO A 71 1.06 0.51 -60.63
N ASN A 72 1.75 1.64 -60.69
CA ASN A 72 2.87 1.99 -59.82
C ASN A 72 2.47 2.86 -58.61
N ARG A 73 1.20 3.01 -58.35
CA ARG A 73 0.73 3.74 -57.17
C ARG A 73 0.99 2.88 -55.89
N PHE A 74 1.72 3.46 -54.95
CA PHE A 74 1.92 2.88 -53.62
C PHE A 74 0.94 3.55 -52.64
N ASP A 75 -0.10 2.82 -52.26
CA ASP A 75 -1.01 3.18 -51.20
C ASP A 75 -0.53 2.59 -49.88
N ARG A 76 -0.96 3.15 -48.74
CA ARG A 76 -0.66 2.66 -47.41
C ARG A 76 -0.92 1.15 -47.28
N ASP A 77 -2.05 0.66 -47.75
CA ASP A 77 -2.48 -0.73 -47.56
C ASP A 77 -1.60 -1.69 -48.37
N ARG A 78 -1.19 -1.31 -49.58
CA ARG A 78 -0.23 -2.05 -50.38
C ARG A 78 1.14 -2.11 -49.69
N LEU A 79 1.61 -0.95 -49.18
CA LEU A 79 2.88 -0.85 -48.46
C LEU A 79 2.86 -1.71 -47.18
N PHE A 80 1.80 -1.60 -46.39
CA PHE A 80 1.67 -2.38 -45.15
C PHE A 80 1.56 -3.88 -45.41
N SER A 81 0.87 -4.30 -46.46
CA SER A 81 0.76 -5.70 -46.86
C SER A 81 2.11 -6.27 -47.33
N ALA A 82 2.88 -5.52 -48.10
CA ALA A 82 4.21 -5.92 -48.57
C ALA A 82 5.17 -6.10 -47.38
N VAL A 83 5.14 -5.15 -46.46
CA VAL A 83 5.99 -5.14 -45.25
C VAL A 83 5.58 -6.24 -44.28
N ALA A 84 4.29 -6.50 -44.07
CA ALA A 84 3.80 -7.57 -43.23
C ALA A 84 4.18 -8.97 -43.77
N ARG A 85 4.25 -9.14 -45.11
CA ARG A 85 4.71 -10.39 -45.73
C ARG A 85 6.23 -10.55 -45.69
N GLY A 86 6.98 -9.46 -45.44
CA GLY A 86 8.45 -9.48 -45.51
C GLY A 86 8.97 -9.61 -46.93
N ALA A 87 8.30 -9.07 -47.92
CA ALA A 87 8.62 -9.18 -49.35
C ALA A 87 9.29 -7.90 -49.87
N PRO A 88 10.61 -7.76 -49.85
CA PRO A 88 11.34 -6.57 -50.30
C PRO A 88 11.17 -6.30 -51.79
N ARG A 89 10.87 -7.33 -52.58
CA ARG A 89 10.60 -7.17 -54.02
C ARG A 89 9.38 -6.34 -54.32
N ASP A 90 8.38 -6.35 -53.43
CA ASP A 90 7.15 -5.59 -53.56
C ASP A 90 7.37 -4.08 -53.23
N LEU A 91 8.54 -3.71 -52.73
CA LEU A 91 8.98 -2.33 -52.50
C LEU A 91 9.73 -1.73 -53.71
N ALA A 92 9.99 -2.55 -54.77
CA ALA A 92 10.66 -2.10 -55.96
C ALA A 92 9.79 -0.98 -56.64
N GLY A 93 10.45 0.15 -57.00
CA GLY A 93 9.76 1.32 -57.53
C GLY A 93 9.18 2.32 -56.52
N LEU A 94 9.24 1.99 -55.21
CA LEU A 94 8.83 2.91 -54.15
C LEU A 94 9.69 4.18 -54.06
N PRO A 95 11.04 4.13 -54.21
CA PRO A 95 11.90 5.31 -54.19
C PRO A 95 11.56 6.29 -55.30
N GLU A 96 11.38 5.78 -56.52
CA GLU A 96 11.03 6.60 -57.70
C GLU A 96 9.64 7.21 -57.53
N TYR A 97 8.71 6.45 -56.99
CA TYR A 97 7.35 6.96 -56.69
C TYR A 97 7.36 8.09 -55.69
N LEU A 98 8.09 7.94 -54.54
CA LEU A 98 8.23 8.96 -53.51
C LEU A 98 8.91 10.24 -54.06
N SER A 99 10.02 10.07 -54.83
CA SER A 99 10.73 11.17 -55.46
C SER A 99 9.80 11.95 -56.43
N ARG A 100 9.06 11.23 -57.28
CA ARG A 100 8.12 11.83 -58.24
C ARG A 100 6.96 12.58 -57.59
N THR A 101 6.50 12.11 -56.41
CA THR A 101 5.36 12.70 -55.69
C THR A 101 5.78 13.69 -54.61
N SER A 102 7.09 13.84 -54.37
CA SER A 102 7.66 14.66 -53.29
C SER A 102 7.03 14.33 -51.91
N LYS A 103 6.90 13.04 -51.61
CA LYS A 103 6.29 12.55 -50.38
C LYS A 103 7.31 11.74 -49.58
N TYR A 104 7.06 11.69 -48.28
CA TYR A 104 7.88 10.94 -47.31
C TYR A 104 7.09 9.79 -46.68
N LEU A 105 7.76 8.74 -46.25
CA LEU A 105 7.15 7.58 -45.57
C LEU A 105 6.51 7.91 -44.21
N THR A 106 6.79 9.10 -43.70
CA THR A 106 6.22 9.64 -42.44
C THR A 106 4.98 10.49 -42.64
N ASP A 107 4.57 10.74 -43.92
CA ASP A 107 3.39 11.54 -44.19
C ASP A 107 2.11 10.81 -43.78
N SER A 108 1.07 11.57 -43.43
CA SER A 108 -0.22 11.06 -42.95
C SER A 108 -0.90 10.08 -43.91
N GLU A 109 -0.55 10.11 -45.20
CA GLU A 109 -1.07 9.20 -46.23
C GLU A 109 -0.50 7.79 -46.09
N TYR A 110 0.74 7.64 -45.56
CA TYR A 110 1.43 6.37 -45.36
C TYR A 110 1.42 5.90 -43.93
N THR A 111 0.83 6.67 -43.02
CA THR A 111 0.66 6.29 -41.62
C THR A 111 -0.76 5.81 -41.36
N GLU A 112 -0.97 4.97 -40.38
CA GLU A 112 -2.28 4.55 -39.93
C GLU A 112 -2.98 5.72 -39.22
N GLY A 113 -4.10 6.19 -39.80
CA GLY A 113 -4.75 7.43 -39.37
C GLY A 113 -5.29 7.40 -37.93
N SER A 114 -5.54 6.22 -37.36
CA SER A 114 -6.02 6.06 -35.98
C SER A 114 -4.89 6.05 -34.96
N THR A 115 -3.76 5.42 -35.26
CA THR A 115 -2.67 5.17 -34.30
C THR A 115 -1.37 5.90 -34.65
N GLY A 116 -1.23 6.39 -35.90
CA GLY A 116 0.01 6.99 -36.39
C GLY A 116 1.13 5.96 -36.67
N LYS A 117 0.82 4.64 -36.69
CA LYS A 117 1.80 3.61 -37.01
C LYS A 117 2.36 3.77 -38.40
N THR A 118 3.67 3.60 -38.55
CA THR A 118 4.40 3.66 -39.82
C THR A 118 4.63 2.29 -40.40
N CYS A 119 5.03 2.24 -41.69
CA CYS A 119 5.43 0.99 -42.36
C CYS A 119 6.61 0.31 -41.66
N LEU A 120 7.55 1.08 -41.08
CA LEU A 120 8.68 0.52 -40.32
C LEU A 120 8.20 -0.16 -39.03
N MET A 121 7.30 0.48 -38.26
CA MET A 121 6.71 -0.16 -37.07
C MET A 121 5.98 -1.45 -37.45
N LYS A 122 5.27 -1.43 -38.57
CA LYS A 122 4.59 -2.62 -39.08
C LYS A 122 5.57 -3.73 -39.50
N ALA A 123 6.74 -3.38 -40.07
CA ALA A 123 7.81 -4.32 -40.36
C ALA A 123 8.33 -5.00 -39.10
N VAL A 124 8.58 -4.20 -38.04
CA VAL A 124 9.07 -4.69 -36.75
C VAL A 124 8.02 -5.50 -36.02
N LEU A 125 6.73 -5.16 -36.11
CA LEU A 125 5.65 -6.00 -35.56
C LEU A 125 5.59 -7.39 -36.19
N ASN A 126 5.94 -7.51 -37.48
CA ASN A 126 5.88 -8.75 -38.26
C ASN A 126 7.27 -9.36 -38.50
N LEU A 127 8.10 -9.45 -37.43
CA LEU A 127 9.34 -10.18 -37.49
C LEU A 127 9.08 -11.69 -37.61
N ARG A 128 9.81 -12.36 -38.52
CA ARG A 128 9.85 -13.81 -38.65
C ARG A 128 11.26 -14.26 -38.30
N ASP A 129 11.37 -15.17 -37.34
CA ASP A 129 12.68 -15.63 -36.85
C ASP A 129 13.62 -14.49 -36.41
N GLY A 130 13.05 -13.43 -35.85
CA GLY A 130 13.77 -12.25 -35.34
C GLY A 130 14.20 -11.24 -36.41
N ALA A 131 13.84 -11.43 -37.70
CA ALA A 131 14.20 -10.54 -38.78
C ALA A 131 13.02 -10.26 -39.73
N ASN A 132 13.06 -9.12 -40.41
CA ASN A 132 12.16 -8.83 -41.52
C ASN A 132 13.00 -8.18 -42.65
N ALA A 133 13.02 -8.81 -43.82
CA ALA A 133 13.82 -8.37 -44.95
C ALA A 133 13.45 -6.98 -45.50
N CYS A 134 12.32 -6.42 -45.12
CA CYS A 134 11.88 -5.08 -45.53
C CYS A 134 12.45 -3.94 -44.68
N ILE A 135 13.01 -4.20 -43.48
CA ILE A 135 13.44 -3.14 -42.56
C ILE A 135 14.60 -2.34 -43.15
N GLU A 136 15.66 -3.01 -43.57
CA GLU A 136 16.85 -2.36 -44.13
C GLU A 136 16.54 -1.57 -45.40
N PRO A 137 15.79 -2.11 -46.41
CA PRO A 137 15.37 -1.35 -47.56
C PRO A 137 14.51 -0.10 -47.21
N LEU A 138 13.61 -0.19 -46.25
CA LEU A 138 12.79 0.96 -45.81
C LEU A 138 13.65 2.06 -45.20
N LEU A 139 14.61 1.73 -44.36
CA LEU A 139 15.54 2.69 -43.77
C LEU A 139 16.45 3.34 -44.82
N GLN A 140 16.87 2.57 -45.82
CA GLN A 140 17.66 3.08 -46.93
C GLN A 140 16.82 4.06 -47.82
N ILE A 141 15.61 3.67 -48.18
CA ILE A 141 14.68 4.52 -48.96
C ILE A 141 14.40 5.83 -48.21
N ASP A 142 14.15 5.78 -46.91
CA ASP A 142 13.90 6.97 -46.08
C ASP A 142 15.11 7.91 -46.08
N ARG A 143 16.31 7.35 -45.92
CA ARG A 143 17.58 8.09 -45.95
C ARG A 143 17.81 8.76 -47.34
N ASP A 144 17.60 8.02 -48.40
CA ASP A 144 17.81 8.50 -49.78
C ASP A 144 16.77 9.56 -50.16
N SER A 145 15.58 9.52 -49.55
CA SER A 145 14.52 10.54 -49.77
C SER A 145 14.82 11.87 -49.08
N GLY A 146 15.81 11.96 -48.18
CA GLY A 146 16.12 13.16 -47.44
C GLY A 146 15.02 13.60 -46.49
N ASN A 147 14.29 12.66 -45.88
CA ASN A 147 13.16 12.93 -45.01
C ASN A 147 13.56 13.81 -43.81
N PRO A 148 12.97 15.00 -43.60
CA PRO A 148 13.28 15.87 -42.47
C PRO A 148 12.88 15.27 -41.11
N ARG A 149 11.98 14.28 -41.13
CA ARG A 149 11.60 13.49 -39.95
C ARG A 149 11.94 12.04 -40.21
N PRO A 150 13.13 11.56 -39.76
CA PRO A 150 13.57 10.21 -40.02
C PRO A 150 12.51 9.17 -39.62
N LEU A 151 12.23 8.22 -40.50
CA LEU A 151 11.23 7.16 -40.30
C LEU A 151 11.57 6.31 -39.06
N VAL A 152 12.85 6.15 -38.75
CA VAL A 152 13.34 5.38 -37.61
C VAL A 152 12.89 5.97 -36.26
N ASN A 153 12.70 7.31 -36.22
CA ASN A 153 12.29 8.06 -35.01
C ASN A 153 10.80 8.42 -35.00
N ALA A 154 10.04 7.94 -35.97
CA ALA A 154 8.60 8.11 -35.97
C ALA A 154 7.98 7.45 -34.72
N GLN A 155 6.97 8.10 -34.15
CA GLN A 155 6.29 7.68 -32.93
C GLN A 155 4.78 7.55 -33.15
N CYS A 156 4.14 6.65 -32.42
CA CYS A 156 2.68 6.59 -32.37
C CYS A 156 2.10 7.91 -31.84
N THR A 157 1.04 8.38 -32.47
CA THR A 157 0.38 9.66 -32.15
C THR A 157 -0.93 9.47 -31.38
N ASP A 158 -1.45 8.25 -31.34
CA ASP A 158 -2.62 7.88 -30.57
C ASP A 158 -2.42 8.15 -29.07
N GLU A 159 -3.45 8.62 -28.40
CA GLU A 159 -3.38 8.95 -26.97
C GLU A 159 -3.03 7.74 -26.11
N TYR A 160 -3.47 6.54 -26.53
CA TYR A 160 -3.26 5.30 -25.81
C TYR A 160 -1.80 4.79 -25.92
N PHE A 161 -1.20 4.84 -27.11
CA PHE A 161 0.17 4.39 -27.39
C PHE A 161 1.17 5.52 -27.69
N ARG A 162 0.86 6.73 -27.29
CA ARG A 162 1.67 7.91 -27.62
C ARG A 162 3.14 7.74 -27.28
N GLY A 163 4.00 8.11 -28.23
CA GLY A 163 5.45 8.08 -28.05
C GLY A 163 6.10 6.72 -28.32
N HIS A 164 5.32 5.65 -28.54
CA HIS A 164 5.84 4.33 -28.85
C HIS A 164 6.53 4.34 -30.22
N SER A 165 7.79 3.88 -30.30
CA SER A 165 8.63 3.91 -31.51
C SER A 165 8.95 2.50 -32.01
N ALA A 166 9.53 2.39 -33.21
CA ALA A 166 9.98 1.14 -33.75
C ALA A 166 11.03 0.44 -32.85
N LEU A 167 11.86 1.22 -32.13
CA LEU A 167 12.84 0.69 -31.19
C LEU A 167 12.17 0.00 -29.98
N HIS A 168 11.11 0.58 -29.43
CA HIS A 168 10.33 -0.05 -28.35
C HIS A 168 9.75 -1.38 -28.82
N ILE A 169 9.18 -1.41 -30.03
CA ILE A 169 8.59 -2.63 -30.60
C ILE A 169 9.67 -3.72 -30.81
N ALA A 170 10.86 -3.35 -31.29
CA ALA A 170 11.96 -4.29 -31.50
C ALA A 170 12.43 -4.93 -30.17
N ILE A 171 12.45 -4.15 -29.08
CA ILE A 171 12.76 -4.64 -27.74
C ILE A 171 11.65 -5.56 -27.23
N GLU A 172 10.38 -5.20 -27.42
CA GLU A 172 9.25 -6.05 -27.06
C GLU A 172 9.27 -7.38 -27.79
N LYS A 173 9.63 -7.38 -29.07
CA LYS A 173 9.82 -8.59 -29.89
C LYS A 173 11.09 -9.39 -29.57
N ARG A 174 11.89 -8.93 -28.61
CA ARG A 174 13.13 -9.57 -28.17
C ARG A 174 14.15 -9.82 -29.30
N SER A 175 14.19 -8.94 -30.31
CA SER A 175 15.12 -9.09 -31.43
C SER A 175 16.31 -8.16 -31.28
N LEU A 176 17.41 -8.66 -30.74
CA LEU A 176 18.68 -7.92 -30.67
C LEU A 176 19.19 -7.49 -32.05
N PRO A 177 19.12 -8.32 -33.14
CA PRO A 177 19.54 -7.90 -34.46
C PRO A 177 18.75 -6.68 -34.98
N CYS A 178 17.43 -6.67 -34.75
CA CYS A 178 16.59 -5.55 -35.15
C CYS A 178 16.90 -4.29 -34.32
N VAL A 179 17.14 -4.43 -33.02
CA VAL A 179 17.55 -3.30 -32.14
C VAL A 179 18.87 -2.70 -32.65
N LYS A 180 19.85 -3.52 -32.96
CA LYS A 180 21.16 -3.09 -33.53
C LYS A 180 20.94 -2.30 -34.81
N LEU A 181 20.22 -2.89 -35.75
CA LEU A 181 19.95 -2.28 -37.05
C LEU A 181 19.26 -0.91 -36.92
N LEU A 182 18.29 -0.76 -36.00
CA LEU A 182 17.60 0.50 -35.77
C LEU A 182 18.53 1.56 -35.15
N VAL A 183 19.32 1.19 -34.12
CA VAL A 183 20.25 2.11 -33.46
C VAL A 183 21.37 2.57 -34.41
N GLU A 184 21.94 1.67 -35.23
CA GLU A 184 22.94 1.98 -36.26
C GLU A 184 22.37 2.94 -37.32
N ASN A 185 21.07 2.92 -37.53
CA ASN A 185 20.37 3.85 -38.43
C ASN A 185 19.84 5.11 -37.75
N GLY A 186 20.28 5.39 -36.51
CA GLY A 186 19.97 6.64 -35.81
C GLY A 186 18.67 6.64 -35.02
N ALA A 187 18.20 5.48 -34.55
CA ALA A 187 17.06 5.43 -33.63
C ALA A 187 17.40 6.11 -32.31
N ASP A 188 16.51 6.97 -31.83
CA ASP A 188 16.66 7.67 -30.55
C ASP A 188 16.51 6.68 -29.37
N VAL A 189 17.60 6.38 -28.69
CA VAL A 189 17.61 5.51 -27.50
C VAL A 189 16.98 6.14 -26.24
N HIS A 190 16.65 7.43 -26.30
CA HIS A 190 15.98 8.17 -25.22
C HIS A 190 14.54 8.52 -25.55
N ALA A 191 13.97 8.00 -26.64
CA ALA A 191 12.57 8.19 -27.01
C ALA A 191 11.66 7.73 -25.86
N ARG A 192 10.59 8.52 -25.58
CA ARG A 192 9.68 8.24 -24.45
C ARG A 192 8.33 7.76 -24.94
N ALA A 193 7.93 6.58 -24.53
CA ALA A 193 6.59 6.04 -24.71
C ALA A 193 5.70 6.49 -23.54
N CYS A 194 4.97 7.60 -23.72
CA CYS A 194 4.20 8.26 -22.66
C CYS A 194 2.68 8.11 -22.82
N GLY A 195 2.22 7.20 -23.68
CA GLY A 195 0.79 6.92 -23.87
C GLY A 195 0.11 6.36 -22.62
N GLN A 196 -1.21 6.43 -22.58
CA GLN A 196 -2.01 6.00 -21.42
C GLN A 196 -1.77 4.54 -21.06
N PHE A 197 -1.52 3.67 -22.03
CA PHE A 197 -1.20 2.25 -21.82
C PHE A 197 0.10 2.06 -21.01
N PHE A 198 1.06 2.97 -21.12
CA PHE A 198 2.37 2.89 -20.46
C PHE A 198 2.40 3.62 -19.11
N GLN A 199 1.29 4.21 -18.69
CA GLN A 199 1.15 4.90 -17.39
C GLN A 199 0.43 4.01 -16.40
N LYS A 200 0.92 3.98 -15.14
CA LYS A 200 0.26 3.23 -14.07
C LYS A 200 -1.10 3.85 -13.73
N ARG A 201 -2.18 3.14 -14.04
CA ARG A 201 -3.55 3.48 -13.65
C ARG A 201 -4.14 2.39 -12.75
N SER A 202 -4.98 2.78 -11.80
CA SER A 202 -5.46 1.87 -10.74
C SER A 202 -6.60 0.92 -11.15
N GLN A 203 -7.18 1.06 -12.35
CA GLN A 203 -8.35 0.27 -12.78
C GLN A 203 -8.33 -0.18 -14.24
N GLU A 204 -7.29 0.14 -14.99
CA GLU A 204 -7.18 -0.20 -16.42
C GLU A 204 -5.98 -1.11 -16.66
N THR A 205 -6.07 -1.97 -17.67
CA THR A 205 -4.94 -2.76 -18.16
C THR A 205 -3.84 -1.82 -18.62
N CYS A 206 -2.70 -1.79 -17.95
CA CYS A 206 -1.58 -0.94 -18.27
C CYS A 206 -0.26 -1.72 -18.16
N PHE A 207 0.73 -1.32 -18.93
CA PHE A 207 2.07 -1.87 -18.91
C PHE A 207 3.10 -0.78 -18.63
N TYR A 208 3.34 -0.50 -17.36
CA TYR A 208 4.36 0.47 -16.98
C TYR A 208 5.76 -0.15 -17.00
N PHE A 209 6.71 0.50 -17.68
CA PHE A 209 8.12 0.09 -17.76
C PHE A 209 9.12 1.26 -17.63
N GLY A 210 8.65 2.49 -17.37
CA GLY A 210 9.50 3.68 -17.24
C GLY A 210 9.78 4.41 -18.55
N GLU A 211 8.89 4.29 -19.55
CA GLU A 211 8.83 5.04 -20.83
C GLU A 211 10.05 4.90 -21.77
N LEU A 212 11.25 4.58 -21.28
CA LEU A 212 12.49 4.57 -22.04
C LEU A 212 12.82 3.19 -22.61
N PRO A 213 13.47 3.07 -23.80
CA PRO A 213 13.91 1.80 -24.37
C PRO A 213 14.82 0.99 -23.42
N LEU A 214 15.76 1.65 -22.75
CA LEU A 214 16.62 1.00 -21.75
C LEU A 214 15.81 0.39 -20.61
N SER A 215 14.82 1.13 -20.10
CA SER A 215 13.96 0.66 -19.02
C SER A 215 13.08 -0.50 -19.48
N LEU A 216 12.56 -0.46 -20.71
CA LEU A 216 11.80 -1.56 -21.31
C LEU A 216 12.65 -2.84 -21.40
N ALA A 217 13.88 -2.72 -21.92
CA ALA A 217 14.82 -3.86 -22.04
C ALA A 217 15.15 -4.45 -20.66
N ALA A 218 15.37 -3.61 -19.65
CA ALA A 218 15.62 -4.04 -18.28
C ALA A 218 14.39 -4.71 -17.65
N CYS A 219 13.20 -4.13 -17.79
CA CYS A 219 11.94 -4.68 -17.27
C CYS A 219 11.56 -6.01 -17.91
N THR A 220 11.92 -6.22 -19.18
CA THR A 220 11.67 -7.46 -19.92
C THR A 220 12.82 -8.48 -19.81
N GLN A 221 13.80 -8.23 -18.95
CA GLN A 221 14.92 -9.15 -18.65
C GLN A 221 15.81 -9.47 -19.87
N GLN A 222 16.09 -8.49 -20.71
CA GLN A 222 16.91 -8.63 -21.91
C GLN A 222 18.31 -8.04 -21.69
N TRP A 223 19.17 -8.76 -20.98
CA TRP A 223 20.49 -8.24 -20.64
C TRP A 223 21.37 -7.91 -21.87
N ASP A 224 21.28 -8.69 -22.91
CA ASP A 224 22.06 -8.49 -24.15
C ASP A 224 21.67 -7.16 -24.83
N VAL A 225 20.37 -6.84 -24.85
CA VAL A 225 19.86 -5.57 -25.36
C VAL A 225 20.28 -4.41 -24.45
N VAL A 226 20.19 -4.59 -23.12
CA VAL A 226 20.62 -3.58 -22.13
C VAL A 226 22.11 -3.25 -22.32
N THR A 227 22.97 -4.26 -22.44
CA THR A 227 24.41 -4.09 -22.63
C THR A 227 24.67 -3.34 -23.94
N TYR A 228 24.01 -3.74 -25.02
CA TYR A 228 24.16 -3.06 -26.29
C TYR A 228 23.71 -1.60 -26.23
N LEU A 229 22.56 -1.30 -25.63
CA LEU A 229 22.08 0.07 -25.49
C LEU A 229 23.01 0.96 -24.67
N LEU A 230 23.68 0.41 -23.66
CA LEU A 230 24.62 1.14 -22.81
C LEU A 230 25.99 1.36 -23.47
N GLU A 231 26.47 0.43 -24.28
CA GLU A 231 27.84 0.38 -24.78
C GLU A 231 27.95 0.66 -26.30
N ASN A 232 26.81 0.96 -27.00
CA ASN A 232 26.84 1.20 -28.43
C ASN A 232 27.62 2.50 -28.77
N PRO A 233 28.35 2.52 -29.91
CA PRO A 233 29.20 3.66 -30.29
C PRO A 233 28.41 4.85 -30.85
N HIS A 234 27.15 4.68 -31.23
CA HIS A 234 26.35 5.69 -31.91
C HIS A 234 25.66 6.64 -30.93
N GLN A 235 24.84 6.11 -30.05
CA GLN A 235 24.13 6.88 -29.03
C GLN A 235 23.96 6.02 -27.76
N PRO A 236 24.91 6.03 -26.82
CA PRO A 236 24.82 5.24 -25.62
C PRO A 236 23.66 5.74 -24.73
N ALA A 237 22.87 4.81 -24.21
CA ALA A 237 21.76 5.12 -23.31
C ALA A 237 22.28 5.55 -21.93
N SER A 238 21.68 6.57 -21.36
CA SER A 238 22.03 7.07 -20.03
C SER A 238 21.26 6.33 -18.93
N LEU A 239 21.99 5.76 -17.96
CA LEU A 239 21.40 5.17 -16.74
C LEU A 239 20.71 6.21 -15.82
N GLN A 240 21.01 7.50 -16.01
CA GLN A 240 20.42 8.61 -15.25
C GLN A 240 19.15 9.13 -15.92
N ALA A 241 18.89 8.75 -17.16
CA ALA A 241 17.68 9.17 -17.85
C ALA A 241 16.44 8.73 -17.07
N ALA A 242 15.48 9.65 -16.99
CA ALA A 242 14.27 9.46 -16.20
C ALA A 242 13.02 9.63 -17.08
N ASP A 243 11.94 8.96 -16.70
CA ASP A 243 10.62 9.09 -17.32
C ASP A 243 9.91 10.42 -16.94
N SER A 244 8.66 10.56 -17.34
CA SER A 244 7.82 11.72 -17.01
C SER A 244 7.55 11.87 -15.50
N LEU A 245 7.69 10.80 -14.71
CA LEU A 245 7.57 10.81 -13.26
C LEU A 245 8.92 11.03 -12.55
N GLY A 246 10.01 11.18 -13.31
CA GLY A 246 11.37 11.27 -12.80
C GLY A 246 11.94 9.90 -12.39
N ASN A 247 11.32 8.79 -12.77
CA ASN A 247 11.78 7.46 -12.45
C ASN A 247 12.91 7.05 -13.41
N THR A 248 14.04 6.65 -12.85
CA THR A 248 15.14 6.01 -13.60
C THR A 248 14.84 4.54 -13.84
N VAL A 249 15.69 3.84 -14.61
CA VAL A 249 15.58 2.40 -14.83
C VAL A 249 15.50 1.59 -13.53
N LEU A 250 16.20 2.01 -12.47
CA LEU A 250 16.14 1.34 -11.16
C LEU A 250 14.77 1.52 -10.49
N HIS A 251 14.17 2.69 -10.62
CA HIS A 251 12.79 2.92 -10.14
C HIS A 251 11.78 2.09 -10.92
N ALA A 252 11.94 1.99 -12.24
CA ALA A 252 11.07 1.18 -13.08
C ALA A 252 11.10 -0.29 -12.66
N LEU A 253 12.28 -0.85 -12.39
CA LEU A 253 12.43 -2.21 -11.87
C LEU A 253 11.71 -2.41 -10.51
N VAL A 254 11.81 -1.43 -9.63
CA VAL A 254 11.08 -1.48 -8.35
C VAL A 254 9.56 -1.47 -8.57
N MET A 255 9.08 -0.70 -9.54
CA MET A 255 7.64 -0.61 -9.82
C MET A 255 7.05 -1.90 -10.37
N ILE A 256 7.77 -2.60 -11.24
CA ILE A 256 7.34 -3.88 -11.83
C ILE A 256 7.56 -5.08 -10.90
N ALA A 257 8.41 -4.95 -9.87
CA ALA A 257 8.61 -6.00 -8.89
C ALA A 257 7.27 -6.34 -8.23
N ASP A 258 7.01 -7.61 -8.07
CA ASP A 258 5.96 -8.14 -7.21
C ASP A 258 6.60 -8.84 -5.99
N ASN A 259 5.78 -9.45 -5.14
CA ASN A 259 6.29 -10.22 -4.00
C ASN A 259 6.39 -11.73 -4.29
N SER A 260 6.25 -12.14 -5.56
CA SER A 260 6.45 -13.53 -5.96
C SER A 260 7.94 -13.88 -5.94
N PRO A 261 8.33 -15.09 -5.53
CA PRO A 261 9.74 -15.47 -5.45
C PRO A 261 10.40 -15.51 -6.83
N GLU A 262 9.68 -15.92 -7.85
CA GLU A 262 10.22 -16.08 -9.22
C GLU A 262 10.58 -14.73 -9.85
N ASN A 263 9.63 -13.79 -9.87
CA ASN A 263 9.85 -12.46 -10.42
C ASN A 263 10.87 -11.67 -9.60
N SER A 264 10.83 -11.81 -8.27
CA SER A 264 11.78 -11.12 -7.39
C SER A 264 13.23 -11.48 -7.68
N VAL A 265 13.54 -12.75 -7.93
CA VAL A 265 14.91 -13.20 -8.30
C VAL A 265 15.35 -12.56 -9.61
N LEU A 266 14.49 -12.55 -10.62
CA LEU A 266 14.81 -11.98 -11.94
C LEU A 266 15.05 -10.45 -11.84
N VAL A 267 14.16 -9.75 -11.15
CA VAL A 267 14.25 -8.28 -10.99
C VAL A 267 15.47 -7.90 -10.18
N THR A 268 15.77 -8.59 -9.08
CA THR A 268 16.94 -8.30 -8.24
C THR A 268 18.25 -8.57 -8.97
N HIS A 269 18.31 -9.63 -9.78
CA HIS A 269 19.48 -9.93 -10.58
C HIS A 269 19.73 -8.83 -11.64
N MET A 270 18.69 -8.38 -12.35
CA MET A 270 18.79 -7.27 -13.29
C MET A 270 19.20 -5.97 -12.61
N TYR A 271 18.65 -5.70 -11.41
CA TYR A 271 18.97 -4.55 -10.60
C TYR A 271 20.45 -4.49 -10.24
N ASP A 272 21.02 -5.60 -9.79
CA ASP A 272 22.46 -5.68 -9.45
C ASP A 272 23.37 -5.55 -10.67
N LYS A 273 23.00 -6.15 -11.80
CA LYS A 273 23.75 -5.99 -13.05
C LYS A 273 23.79 -4.54 -13.53
N LEU A 274 22.66 -3.83 -13.45
CA LEU A 274 22.60 -2.42 -13.81
C LEU A 274 23.43 -1.54 -12.88
N LEU A 275 23.45 -1.83 -11.58
CA LEU A 275 24.30 -1.13 -10.63
C LEU A 275 25.79 -1.35 -10.93
N GLN A 276 26.18 -2.58 -11.22
CA GLN A 276 27.57 -2.91 -11.58
C GLN A 276 27.97 -2.25 -12.90
N ALA A 277 27.09 -2.25 -13.91
CA ALA A 277 27.30 -1.50 -15.15
C ALA A 277 27.43 0.00 -14.89
N GLY A 278 26.58 0.56 -14.02
CA GLY A 278 26.67 1.98 -13.61
C GLY A 278 27.96 2.34 -12.91
N ALA A 279 28.48 1.46 -12.06
CA ALA A 279 29.79 1.68 -11.40
C ALA A 279 30.95 1.69 -12.39
N ARG A 280 30.84 0.94 -13.52
CA ARG A 280 31.85 0.96 -14.59
C ARG A 280 31.73 2.19 -15.48
N LEU A 281 30.49 2.54 -15.89
CA LEU A 281 30.24 3.59 -16.86
C LEU A 281 30.20 5.00 -16.24
N CYS A 282 29.65 5.13 -15.02
CA CYS A 282 29.47 6.40 -14.32
C CYS A 282 29.91 6.29 -12.85
N PRO A 283 31.22 6.13 -12.56
CA PRO A 283 31.71 5.87 -11.20
C PRO A 283 31.47 7.02 -10.21
N THR A 284 31.29 8.24 -10.69
CA THR A 284 31.07 9.44 -9.87
C THR A 284 29.63 9.56 -9.34
N VAL A 285 28.67 8.88 -9.96
CA VAL A 285 27.23 9.01 -9.64
C VAL A 285 26.72 7.75 -8.97
N ARG A 286 26.13 7.90 -7.79
CA ARG A 286 25.40 6.82 -7.13
C ARG A 286 23.97 6.75 -7.69
N LEU A 287 23.69 5.79 -8.54
CA LEU A 287 22.39 5.63 -9.20
C LEU A 287 21.23 5.42 -8.22
N GLU A 288 21.49 4.80 -7.06
CA GLU A 288 20.48 4.57 -6.02
C GLU A 288 20.10 5.82 -5.22
N ASP A 289 20.90 6.88 -5.29
CA ASP A 289 20.63 8.13 -4.56
C ASP A 289 19.85 9.14 -5.40
N ILE A 290 19.62 8.85 -6.68
CA ILE A 290 18.84 9.71 -7.58
C ILE A 290 17.37 9.66 -7.16
N PRO A 291 16.76 10.79 -6.76
CA PRO A 291 15.35 10.84 -6.41
C PRO A 291 14.48 11.04 -7.65
N ASN A 292 13.28 10.49 -7.65
CA ASN A 292 12.25 10.82 -8.64
C ASN A 292 11.58 12.17 -8.31
N LEU A 293 10.60 12.62 -9.13
CA LEU A 293 9.86 13.87 -8.88
C LEU A 293 9.11 13.92 -7.54
N GLN A 294 8.87 12.78 -6.90
CA GLN A 294 8.29 12.70 -5.56
C GLN A 294 9.35 12.75 -4.44
N GLY A 295 10.63 12.91 -4.78
CA GLY A 295 11.74 12.90 -3.82
C GLY A 295 12.04 11.50 -3.26
N LEU A 296 11.64 10.43 -3.96
CA LEU A 296 11.83 9.04 -3.55
C LEU A 296 12.99 8.43 -4.32
N THR A 297 13.93 7.83 -3.60
CA THR A 297 14.96 6.95 -4.15
C THR A 297 14.36 5.56 -4.43
N PRO A 298 15.02 4.66 -5.20
CA PRO A 298 14.54 3.31 -5.44
C PRO A 298 14.17 2.55 -4.14
N LEU A 299 15.00 2.65 -3.10
CA LEU A 299 14.72 2.05 -1.79
C LEU A 299 13.46 2.64 -1.12
N LYS A 300 13.32 3.97 -1.13
CA LYS A 300 12.14 4.65 -0.57
C LYS A 300 10.88 4.34 -1.37
N LEU A 301 11.01 4.19 -2.69
CA LEU A 301 9.90 3.77 -3.54
C LEU A 301 9.46 2.34 -3.25
N ALA A 302 10.41 1.39 -3.10
CA ALA A 302 10.11 0.02 -2.69
C ALA A 302 9.36 -0.04 -1.36
N ALA A 303 9.77 0.78 -0.40
CA ALA A 303 9.09 0.90 0.90
C ALA A 303 7.67 1.46 0.76
N LYS A 304 7.45 2.48 -0.09
CA LYS A 304 6.14 3.11 -0.30
C LYS A 304 5.15 2.20 -1.02
N GLU A 305 5.59 1.51 -2.06
CA GLU A 305 4.77 0.58 -2.84
C GLU A 305 4.62 -0.80 -2.16
N GLY A 306 5.37 -1.07 -1.09
CA GLY A 306 5.26 -2.32 -0.33
C GLY A 306 5.86 -3.54 -1.02
N LYS A 307 6.91 -3.34 -1.80
CA LYS A 307 7.65 -4.37 -2.53
C LYS A 307 8.70 -5.01 -1.63
N ILE A 308 8.30 -6.03 -0.85
CA ILE A 308 9.07 -6.58 0.27
C ILE A 308 10.37 -7.22 -0.20
N GLU A 309 10.34 -8.03 -1.27
CA GLU A 309 11.49 -8.81 -1.69
C GLU A 309 12.61 -7.92 -2.28
N ILE A 310 12.27 -7.01 -3.19
CA ILE A 310 13.27 -6.07 -3.71
C ILE A 310 13.75 -5.10 -2.63
N PHE A 311 12.87 -4.70 -1.71
CA PHE A 311 13.24 -3.89 -0.56
C PHE A 311 14.26 -4.60 0.33
N ARG A 312 14.03 -5.88 0.65
CA ARG A 312 14.97 -6.75 1.39
C ARG A 312 16.30 -6.84 0.66
N HIS A 313 16.26 -7.10 -0.66
CA HIS A 313 17.45 -7.24 -1.48
C HIS A 313 18.32 -5.98 -1.47
N ILE A 314 17.72 -4.80 -1.71
CA ILE A 314 18.47 -3.53 -1.69
C ILE A 314 19.07 -3.27 -0.31
N LEU A 315 18.31 -3.53 0.77
CA LEU A 315 18.71 -3.24 2.14
C LEU A 315 19.85 -4.16 2.64
N GLN A 316 19.81 -5.44 2.21
CA GLN A 316 20.74 -6.48 2.67
C GLN A 316 21.79 -6.85 1.63
N ARG A 317 21.91 -6.06 0.54
CA ARG A 317 22.84 -6.33 -0.54
C ARG A 317 24.28 -6.26 -0.07
N GLU A 318 25.03 -7.34 -0.35
CA GLU A 318 26.46 -7.48 -0.10
C GLU A 318 27.13 -7.96 -1.40
N LEU A 319 27.92 -7.11 -2.02
CA LEU A 319 28.67 -7.40 -3.24
C LEU A 319 30.15 -7.51 -2.91
N PRO A 320 30.84 -8.62 -3.27
CA PRO A 320 32.26 -8.78 -3.00
C PRO A 320 33.13 -8.05 -4.03
N GLY A 321 34.37 -7.81 -3.66
CA GLY A 321 35.42 -7.29 -4.56
C GLY A 321 35.25 -5.81 -4.94
N PRO A 322 35.51 -5.43 -6.22
CA PRO A 322 35.56 -4.05 -6.65
C PRO A 322 34.20 -3.31 -6.52
N CYS A 323 33.11 -4.08 -6.45
CA CYS A 323 31.75 -3.53 -6.29
C CYS A 323 31.32 -3.37 -4.83
N GLN A 324 32.22 -3.54 -3.85
CA GLN A 324 31.91 -3.42 -2.44
C GLN A 324 31.34 -2.04 -2.07
N SER A 325 31.73 -0.99 -2.78
CA SER A 325 31.17 0.37 -2.58
C SER A 325 29.67 0.47 -2.85
N LEU A 326 29.09 -0.46 -3.61
CA LEU A 326 27.65 -0.58 -3.89
C LEU A 326 26.90 -1.36 -2.82
N SER A 327 27.59 -2.01 -1.89
CA SER A 327 26.98 -2.77 -0.80
C SER A 327 26.32 -1.85 0.22
N ARG A 328 25.23 -2.31 0.81
CA ARG A 328 24.59 -1.69 1.98
C ARG A 328 24.78 -2.52 3.24
N LYS A 329 25.12 -3.79 3.09
CA LYS A 329 25.51 -4.70 4.17
C LYS A 329 26.98 -5.05 4.02
N PHE A 330 27.71 -5.01 5.11
CA PHE A 330 29.12 -5.35 5.19
C PHE A 330 29.31 -6.36 6.33
N THR A 331 29.66 -7.58 6.01
CA THR A 331 29.97 -8.59 7.04
C THR A 331 31.32 -8.25 7.68
N GLU A 332 31.32 -7.93 8.97
CA GLU A 332 32.53 -7.63 9.73
C GLU A 332 33.30 -8.92 10.04
N TRP A 333 32.58 -9.89 10.61
CA TRP A 333 33.10 -11.24 10.84
C TRP A 333 31.97 -12.25 10.94
N SER A 334 32.30 -13.53 10.75
CA SER A 334 31.38 -14.65 10.94
C SER A 334 32.10 -15.82 11.59
N TYR A 335 31.48 -16.42 12.58
CA TYR A 335 31.97 -17.61 13.24
C TYR A 335 30.81 -18.57 13.50
N GLY A 336 30.80 -19.70 12.79
CA GLY A 336 29.70 -20.65 12.87
C GLY A 336 28.34 -19.97 12.54
N PRO A 337 27.36 -20.12 13.43
CA PRO A 337 26.04 -19.54 13.22
C PRO A 337 25.99 -18.01 13.48
N VAL A 338 27.02 -17.46 14.13
CA VAL A 338 27.08 -16.04 14.49
C VAL A 338 27.68 -15.21 13.38
N ARG A 339 26.99 -14.16 12.97
CA ARG A 339 27.46 -13.19 11.98
C ARG A 339 27.27 -11.78 12.50
N VAL A 340 28.28 -10.98 12.43
CA VAL A 340 28.22 -9.55 12.73
C VAL A 340 28.31 -8.77 11.44
N SER A 341 27.29 -7.97 11.16
CA SER A 341 27.18 -7.20 9.95
C SER A 341 26.94 -5.72 10.27
N LEU A 342 27.52 -4.88 9.45
CA LEU A 342 27.31 -3.43 9.46
C LEU A 342 26.33 -3.06 8.34
N TYR A 343 25.26 -2.38 8.67
CA TYR A 343 24.26 -1.92 7.71
C TYR A 343 24.32 -0.41 7.55
N ASP A 344 24.34 0.05 6.30
CA ASP A 344 24.28 1.48 5.96
C ASP A 344 22.87 2.02 6.26
N LEU A 345 22.79 3.02 7.16
CA LEU A 345 21.55 3.66 7.57
C LEU A 345 21.13 4.84 6.68
N ALA A 346 21.83 5.12 5.60
CA ALA A 346 21.46 6.20 4.68
C ALA A 346 20.02 6.01 4.18
N SER A 347 19.22 7.03 4.31
CA SER A 347 17.78 7.03 3.99
C SER A 347 16.89 6.13 4.86
N VAL A 348 17.46 5.32 5.77
CA VAL A 348 16.71 4.34 6.58
C VAL A 348 16.27 4.94 7.90
N ASP A 349 17.18 5.62 8.62
CA ASP A 349 16.94 6.18 9.94
C ASP A 349 15.98 7.37 9.91
N SER A 350 15.09 7.46 10.89
CA SER A 350 14.16 8.59 11.13
C SER A 350 14.83 9.94 11.36
N TRP A 351 16.17 9.99 11.46
CA TRP A 351 16.95 11.23 11.47
C TRP A 351 16.71 12.05 10.20
N GLU A 352 16.65 11.39 9.04
CA GLU A 352 16.37 12.01 7.75
C GLU A 352 14.87 12.25 7.57
N GLU A 353 14.51 13.31 6.86
CA GLU A 353 13.13 13.56 6.44
C GLU A 353 12.74 12.56 5.35
N ASN A 354 11.50 12.08 5.39
CA ASN A 354 11.00 11.03 4.49
C ASN A 354 11.88 9.77 4.52
N SER A 355 12.30 9.35 5.71
CA SER A 355 13.07 8.12 5.88
C SER A 355 12.24 6.88 5.53
N VAL A 356 12.92 5.78 5.21
CA VAL A 356 12.28 4.48 4.95
C VAL A 356 11.38 4.06 6.10
N LEU A 357 11.84 4.21 7.35
CA LEU A 357 11.06 3.86 8.53
C LEU A 357 9.77 4.70 8.63
N GLU A 358 9.85 6.00 8.31
CA GLU A 358 8.69 6.90 8.28
C GLU A 358 7.73 6.55 7.14
N ILE A 359 8.26 6.22 5.96
CA ILE A 359 7.46 5.81 4.80
C ILE A 359 6.69 4.52 5.10
N ILE A 360 7.34 3.49 5.66
CA ILE A 360 6.68 2.23 6.01
C ILE A 360 5.58 2.47 7.06
N ALA A 361 5.87 3.29 8.07
CA ALA A 361 4.93 3.54 9.15
C ALA A 361 3.67 4.30 8.68
N PHE A 362 3.82 5.30 7.78
CA PHE A 362 2.74 6.26 7.52
C PHE A 362 2.32 6.40 6.05
N HIS A 363 3.18 6.08 5.10
CA HIS A 363 2.95 6.38 3.68
C HIS A 363 2.84 5.13 2.80
N CYS A 364 3.15 3.95 3.32
CA CYS A 364 3.03 2.70 2.59
C CYS A 364 1.57 2.28 2.46
N ARG A 365 1.14 1.95 1.24
CA ARG A 365 -0.23 1.54 0.92
C ARG A 365 -0.47 0.03 1.07
N SER A 366 0.59 -0.76 1.09
CA SER A 366 0.49 -2.21 1.16
C SER A 366 -0.02 -2.69 2.52
N PRO A 367 -0.99 -3.61 2.58
CA PRO A 367 -1.43 -4.25 3.82
C PRO A 367 -0.32 -5.06 4.48
N LEU A 368 0.65 -5.55 3.70
CA LEU A 368 1.77 -6.39 4.17
C LEU A 368 2.98 -5.57 4.68
N ARG A 369 2.86 -4.24 4.80
CA ARG A 369 3.94 -3.34 5.25
C ARG A 369 4.56 -3.72 6.60
N HIS A 370 3.80 -4.39 7.48
CA HIS A 370 4.31 -4.88 8.76
C HIS A 370 5.48 -5.86 8.63
N ARG A 371 5.54 -6.64 7.53
CA ARG A 371 6.64 -7.58 7.26
C ARG A 371 7.96 -6.88 6.96
N MET A 372 7.93 -5.65 6.42
CA MET A 372 9.15 -4.88 6.16
C MET A 372 9.83 -4.39 7.43
N VAL A 373 9.07 -4.07 8.49
CA VAL A 373 9.63 -3.58 9.76
C VAL A 373 10.42 -4.66 10.50
N VAL A 374 10.14 -5.92 10.21
CA VAL A 374 10.82 -7.08 10.81
C VAL A 374 12.19 -7.35 10.19
N LEU A 375 12.42 -6.84 8.98
CA LEU A 375 13.69 -7.05 8.29
C LEU A 375 14.85 -6.33 9.00
N GLU A 376 16.00 -7.00 9.08
CA GLU A 376 17.22 -6.34 9.54
C GLU A 376 17.73 -5.37 8.44
N PRO A 377 18.21 -4.17 8.79
CA PRO A 377 18.50 -3.66 10.15
C PRO A 377 17.33 -2.95 10.86
N LEU A 378 16.14 -2.82 10.24
CA LEU A 378 15.01 -2.04 10.77
C LEU A 378 14.56 -2.56 12.15
N ASN A 379 14.52 -3.87 12.32
CA ASN A 379 14.11 -4.51 13.57
C ASN A 379 15.04 -4.13 14.73
N LYS A 380 16.35 -4.29 14.57
CA LYS A 380 17.33 -3.95 15.62
C LYS A 380 17.43 -2.43 15.83
N LEU A 381 17.35 -1.64 14.75
CA LEU A 381 17.28 -0.17 14.84
C LEU A 381 16.08 0.28 15.68
N LEU A 382 14.91 -0.32 15.46
CA LEU A 382 13.71 -0.04 16.22
C LEU A 382 13.85 -0.42 17.69
N GLN A 383 14.49 -1.56 17.99
CA GLN A 383 14.79 -1.97 19.37
C GLN A 383 15.73 -0.98 20.07
N ALA A 384 16.80 -0.54 19.40
CA ALA A 384 17.72 0.45 19.96
C ALA A 384 17.02 1.78 20.27
N LYS A 385 16.20 2.29 19.33
CA LYS A 385 15.42 3.52 19.54
C LYS A 385 14.39 3.36 20.65
N TRP A 386 13.75 2.20 20.75
CA TRP A 386 12.79 1.91 21.81
C TRP A 386 13.45 1.94 23.19
N LYS A 387 14.63 1.33 23.36
CA LYS A 387 15.36 1.37 24.64
C LYS A 387 15.56 2.81 25.14
N LEU A 388 15.87 3.74 24.23
CA LEU A 388 16.07 5.15 24.56
C LEU A 388 14.76 5.88 24.94
N LEU A 389 13.63 5.48 24.34
CA LEU A 389 12.33 6.14 24.51
C LEU A 389 11.44 5.49 25.60
N THR A 390 11.79 4.29 26.04
CA THR A 390 11.04 3.53 27.06
C THR A 390 10.72 4.33 28.33
N PRO A 391 11.66 5.06 28.96
CA PRO A 391 11.36 5.81 30.19
C PRO A 391 10.29 6.89 29.94
N ARG A 392 10.35 7.55 28.79
CA ARG A 392 9.37 8.58 28.40
C ARG A 392 8.00 7.99 28.15
N PHE A 393 7.95 6.81 27.52
CA PHE A 393 6.70 6.10 27.27
C PHE A 393 5.99 5.73 28.58
N PHE A 394 6.71 5.15 29.53
CA PHE A 394 6.14 4.81 30.83
C PHE A 394 5.79 6.03 31.67
N PHE A 395 6.52 7.13 31.57
CA PHE A 395 6.13 8.39 32.20
C PHE A 395 4.80 8.92 31.63
N ASN A 396 4.61 8.92 30.33
CA ASN A 396 3.33 9.31 29.70
C ASN A 396 2.18 8.37 30.11
N PHE A 397 2.46 7.08 30.22
CA PHE A 397 1.50 6.09 30.72
C PHE A 397 1.06 6.43 32.17
N LEU A 398 2.01 6.71 33.05
CA LEU A 398 1.72 7.05 34.44
C LEU A 398 0.90 8.34 34.56
N CYS A 399 1.25 9.37 33.80
CA CYS A 399 0.49 10.62 33.74
C CYS A 399 -0.96 10.39 33.27
N TYR A 400 -1.13 9.59 32.22
CA TYR A 400 -2.47 9.29 31.70
C TYR A 400 -3.28 8.43 32.69
N LEU A 401 -2.66 7.44 33.31
CA LEU A 401 -3.27 6.60 34.32
C LEU A 401 -3.78 7.45 35.52
N THR A 402 -2.94 8.37 36.01
CA THR A 402 -3.32 9.32 37.08
C THR A 402 -4.49 10.18 36.65
N TYR A 403 -4.50 10.67 35.40
CA TYR A 403 -5.62 11.42 34.85
C TYR A 403 -6.93 10.62 34.87
N VAL A 404 -6.91 9.34 34.45
CA VAL A 404 -8.09 8.46 34.42
C VAL A 404 -8.57 8.16 35.82
N PHE A 405 -7.69 7.99 36.83
CA PHE A 405 -8.08 7.82 38.22
C PHE A 405 -8.74 9.07 38.78
N ILE A 406 -8.20 10.27 38.52
CA ILE A 406 -8.84 11.55 38.92
C ILE A 406 -10.21 11.66 38.25
N PHE A 407 -10.31 11.31 36.98
CA PHE A 407 -11.56 11.29 36.21
C PHE A 407 -12.60 10.39 36.91
N THR A 408 -12.20 9.16 37.25
CA THR A 408 -13.08 8.20 37.95
C THR A 408 -13.55 8.75 39.30
N ALA A 409 -12.64 9.30 40.10
CA ALA A 409 -12.95 9.85 41.40
C ALA A 409 -13.96 11.04 41.29
N VAL A 410 -13.72 11.94 40.34
CA VAL A 410 -14.62 13.10 40.11
C VAL A 410 -16.00 12.64 39.62
N THR A 411 -16.08 11.64 38.77
CA THR A 411 -17.35 11.11 38.26
C THR A 411 -18.12 10.37 39.36
N TYR A 412 -17.43 9.63 40.22
CA TYR A 412 -18.04 8.88 41.33
C TYR A 412 -18.62 9.78 42.42
N HIS A 413 -17.91 10.86 42.79
CA HIS A 413 -18.30 11.78 43.87
C HIS A 413 -19.23 12.90 43.42
N GLN A 414 -19.91 12.80 42.28
CA GLN A 414 -20.84 13.82 41.83
C GLN A 414 -22.11 13.87 42.72
N PRO A 415 -22.52 15.05 43.21
CA PRO A 415 -23.78 15.18 43.94
C PRO A 415 -24.95 14.96 42.97
N PRO A 416 -26.06 14.31 43.44
CA PRO A 416 -27.25 14.12 42.62
C PRO A 416 -27.84 15.47 42.19
N LEU A 417 -28.21 15.60 40.93
CA LEU A 417 -28.61 16.84 40.27
C LEU A 417 -29.79 17.55 40.95
N ASP A 418 -30.67 16.79 41.60
CA ASP A 418 -31.87 17.34 42.29
C ASP A 418 -31.52 18.15 43.54
N LYS A 419 -30.38 17.91 44.19
CA LYS A 419 -29.91 18.69 45.33
C LYS A 419 -29.29 20.02 44.88
N ALA A 420 -28.62 20.06 43.74
CA ALA A 420 -28.01 21.26 43.16
C ALA A 420 -29.07 22.30 42.72
N ARG A 421 -30.26 21.85 42.32
CA ARG A 421 -31.32 22.72 41.80
C ARG A 421 -32.15 23.42 42.90
N ARG A 422 -32.17 22.86 44.12
CA ARG A 422 -32.92 23.49 45.26
C ARG A 422 -32.19 24.67 45.88
N GLY A 423 -30.90 24.88 45.58
CA GLY A 423 -30.10 25.95 46.16
C GLY A 423 -30.01 27.25 45.34
N GLY A 424 -30.67 27.37 44.19
CA GLY A 424 -30.73 28.63 43.41
C GLY A 424 -29.42 29.21 42.89
N ASP A 425 -28.27 28.70 43.31
CA ASP A 425 -26.92 29.16 42.91
C ASP A 425 -26.21 28.19 42.03
N PHE A 426 -25.70 28.68 40.92
CA PHE A 426 -24.93 27.92 39.90
C PHE A 426 -23.59 27.40 40.42
N LEU A 427 -23.14 27.81 41.57
CA LEU A 427 -22.00 27.33 42.31
C LEU A 427 -22.43 27.16 43.77
N PRO A 428 -22.35 25.96 44.37
CA PRO A 428 -22.55 25.83 45.83
C PRO A 428 -21.35 26.53 46.50
N LEU A 429 -21.59 27.75 46.96
CA LEU A 429 -20.56 28.57 47.61
C LEU A 429 -20.38 28.19 49.09
N GLU A 430 -20.88 27.00 49.50
CA GLU A 430 -20.44 26.41 50.76
C GLU A 430 -19.04 25.85 50.54
N VAL A 431 -18.04 26.58 51.03
CA VAL A 431 -16.62 26.22 51.01
C VAL A 431 -16.40 25.04 51.97
N THR A 432 -16.95 23.89 51.61
CA THR A 432 -16.62 22.60 52.23
C THR A 432 -15.42 22.02 51.52
N ALA A 433 -14.47 21.46 52.24
CA ALA A 433 -13.25 20.85 51.67
C ALA A 433 -13.57 19.84 50.56
N GLY A 434 -14.70 19.13 50.61
CA GLY A 434 -15.18 18.23 49.56
C GLY A 434 -15.59 18.93 48.25
N ASN A 435 -16.27 20.07 48.36
CA ASN A 435 -16.72 20.83 47.17
C ASN A 435 -15.57 21.52 46.46
N THR A 436 -14.57 22.01 47.19
CA THR A 436 -13.33 22.57 46.59
C THR A 436 -12.47 21.53 45.90
N MET A 437 -12.34 20.35 46.50
CA MET A 437 -11.66 19.20 45.87
C MET A 437 -12.38 18.76 44.57
N LEU A 438 -13.70 18.70 44.58
CA LEU A 438 -14.48 18.33 43.40
C LEU A 438 -14.35 19.40 42.30
N LEU A 439 -14.41 20.68 42.64
CA LEU A 439 -14.19 21.78 41.70
C LEU A 439 -12.77 21.70 41.07
N LEU A 440 -11.74 21.49 41.89
CA LEU A 440 -10.38 21.31 41.43
C LEU A 440 -10.29 20.11 40.48
N GLY A 441 -10.96 19.00 40.80
CA GLY A 441 -11.07 17.83 39.94
C GLY A 441 -11.66 18.15 38.56
N HIS A 442 -12.75 18.92 38.50
CA HIS A 442 -13.34 19.34 37.22
C HIS A 442 -12.45 20.27 36.42
N VAL A 443 -11.74 21.18 37.08
CA VAL A 443 -10.72 22.03 36.39
C VAL A 443 -9.61 21.18 35.80
N LEU A 444 -9.10 20.18 36.54
CA LEU A 444 -8.10 19.25 36.05
C LEU A 444 -8.62 18.39 34.88
N LEU A 445 -9.88 17.95 34.91
CA LEU A 445 -10.51 17.24 33.81
C LEU A 445 -10.63 18.10 32.57
N LEU A 446 -11.03 19.37 32.71
CA LEU A 446 -11.10 20.29 31.57
C LEU A 446 -9.73 20.55 30.97
N LEU A 447 -8.73 20.86 31.80
CA LEU A 447 -7.37 21.11 31.35
C LEU A 447 -6.77 19.86 30.66
N GLY A 448 -6.95 18.68 31.24
CA GLY A 448 -6.53 17.42 30.65
C GLY A 448 -7.27 17.11 29.35
N GLY A 449 -8.59 17.33 29.30
CA GLY A 449 -9.38 17.15 28.07
C GLY A 449 -8.96 18.10 26.95
N VAL A 450 -8.75 19.39 27.25
CA VAL A 450 -8.25 20.37 26.28
C VAL A 450 -6.83 20.01 25.81
N TYR A 451 -5.96 19.59 26.73
CA TYR A 451 -4.60 19.14 26.37
C TYR A 451 -4.62 17.95 25.39
N LEU A 452 -5.41 16.92 25.70
CA LEU A 452 -5.58 15.77 24.81
C LEU A 452 -6.20 16.18 23.48
N LEU A 453 -7.24 17.03 23.48
CA LEU A 453 -7.89 17.51 22.27
C LEU A 453 -6.93 18.26 21.36
N MET A 454 -6.18 19.21 21.90
CA MET A 454 -5.17 19.97 21.14
C MET A 454 -4.06 19.06 20.58
N GLY A 455 -3.63 18.09 21.37
CA GLY A 455 -2.65 17.10 20.94
C GLY A 455 -3.13 16.26 19.75
N GLN A 456 -4.39 15.78 19.81
CA GLN A 456 -4.98 14.98 18.74
C GLN A 456 -5.29 15.82 17.50
N LEU A 457 -5.81 17.04 17.63
CA LEU A 457 -6.04 17.94 16.51
C LEU A 457 -4.73 18.29 15.79
N TRP A 458 -3.67 18.59 16.56
CA TRP A 458 -2.33 18.80 16.00
C TRP A 458 -1.81 17.58 15.25
N TYR A 459 -2.02 16.38 15.79
CA TYR A 459 -1.67 15.11 15.17
C TYR A 459 -2.34 14.92 13.81
N PHE A 460 -3.67 15.10 13.74
CA PHE A 460 -4.43 14.95 12.50
C PHE A 460 -4.12 16.07 11.49
N TRP A 461 -3.97 17.31 11.95
CA TRP A 461 -3.60 18.44 11.08
C TRP A 461 -2.24 18.26 10.42
N ARG A 462 -1.25 17.84 11.19
CA ARG A 462 0.11 17.63 10.67
C ARG A 462 0.19 16.49 9.66
N ARG A 463 -0.61 15.46 9.80
CA ARG A 463 -0.59 14.29 8.92
C ARG A 463 -1.39 14.46 7.64
N ARG A 464 -2.23 15.49 7.50
CA ARG A 464 -3.18 15.66 6.39
C ARG A 464 -3.92 14.36 6.03
N LEU A 465 -4.20 13.53 7.02
CA LEU A 465 -4.82 12.24 6.82
C LEU A 465 -6.31 12.42 6.60
N PHE A 466 -6.80 11.91 5.49
CA PHE A 466 -8.22 11.61 5.34
C PHE A 466 -8.60 10.62 6.44
N ILE A 467 -9.47 11.02 7.33
CA ILE A 467 -9.91 10.26 8.51
C ILE A 467 -10.36 8.84 8.12
N TRP A 468 -10.94 8.69 6.94
CA TRP A 468 -11.49 7.43 6.45
C TRP A 468 -10.44 6.34 6.15
N ILE A 469 -9.31 6.69 5.53
CA ILE A 469 -8.25 5.73 5.19
C ILE A 469 -7.44 5.34 6.42
N SER A 470 -7.37 6.23 7.41
CA SER A 470 -6.61 6.03 8.63
C SER A 470 -7.37 5.26 9.72
N PHE A 471 -8.68 5.02 9.56
CA PHE A 471 -9.52 4.42 10.60
C PHE A 471 -8.99 3.06 11.08
N MET A 472 -8.54 2.22 10.18
CA MET A 472 -8.03 0.88 10.52
C MET A 472 -6.66 0.91 11.24
N ASP A 473 -5.83 1.90 10.92
CA ASP A 473 -4.46 1.99 11.44
C ASP A 473 -4.32 2.93 12.64
N SER A 474 -5.18 3.96 12.75
CA SER A 474 -5.18 4.99 13.79
C SER A 474 -6.39 4.89 14.73
N TYR A 475 -6.84 3.67 14.98
CA TYR A 475 -8.02 3.41 15.81
C TYR A 475 -7.94 4.05 17.21
N PHE A 476 -6.82 3.91 17.91
CA PHE A 476 -6.66 4.49 19.24
C PHE A 476 -6.61 6.02 19.22
N GLU A 477 -5.99 6.61 18.23
CA GLU A 477 -5.89 8.06 18.07
C GLU A 477 -7.29 8.68 17.88
N ILE A 478 -8.16 7.98 17.14
CA ILE A 478 -9.57 8.37 16.99
C ILE A 478 -10.32 8.23 18.32
N LEU A 479 -10.10 7.13 19.07
CA LEU A 479 -10.71 6.97 20.38
C LEU A 479 -10.26 8.05 21.38
N PHE A 480 -8.98 8.45 21.37
CA PHE A 480 -8.48 9.57 22.15
C PHE A 480 -9.12 10.89 21.74
N LEU A 481 -9.32 11.13 20.44
CA LEU A 481 -9.99 12.32 19.95
C LEU A 481 -11.45 12.37 20.42
N VAL A 482 -12.19 11.26 20.27
CA VAL A 482 -13.59 11.16 20.71
C VAL A 482 -13.71 11.35 22.23
N GLN A 483 -12.85 10.70 23.01
CA GLN A 483 -12.78 10.87 24.45
C GLN A 483 -12.56 12.33 24.83
N ALA A 484 -11.55 12.97 24.24
CA ALA A 484 -11.21 14.37 24.55
C ALA A 484 -12.37 15.31 24.19
N LEU A 485 -13.01 15.10 23.02
CA LEU A 485 -14.16 15.87 22.57
C LEU A 485 -15.34 15.71 23.55
N LEU A 486 -15.67 14.46 23.91
CA LEU A 486 -16.77 14.19 24.87
C LEU A 486 -16.47 14.77 26.27
N THR A 487 -15.21 14.72 26.73
CA THR A 487 -14.81 15.32 28.00
C THR A 487 -15.02 16.83 27.98
N VAL A 488 -14.49 17.52 26.98
CA VAL A 488 -14.63 18.98 26.88
C VAL A 488 -16.11 19.37 26.74
N LEU A 489 -16.85 18.66 25.87
CA LEU A 489 -18.29 18.91 25.69
C LEU A 489 -19.09 18.71 26.99
N SER A 490 -18.80 17.65 27.76
CA SER A 490 -19.45 17.37 29.02
C SER A 490 -19.20 18.48 30.06
N GLN A 491 -17.98 19.03 30.11
CA GLN A 491 -17.64 20.13 31.01
C GLN A 491 -18.33 21.44 30.60
N VAL A 492 -18.43 21.72 29.30
CA VAL A 492 -19.17 22.87 28.76
C VAL A 492 -20.67 22.75 29.08
N LEU A 493 -21.29 21.60 28.82
CA LEU A 493 -22.71 21.37 29.14
C LEU A 493 -23.00 21.45 30.64
N ARG A 494 -22.05 20.99 31.47
CA ARG A 494 -22.16 21.19 32.92
C ARG A 494 -22.16 22.66 33.31
N PHE A 495 -21.25 23.45 32.71
CA PHE A 495 -21.21 24.90 32.92
C PHE A 495 -22.53 25.58 32.49
N LEU A 496 -23.16 25.09 31.41
CA LEU A 496 -24.46 25.52 30.91
C LEU A 496 -25.65 24.94 31.70
N ALA A 497 -25.41 24.15 32.76
CA ALA A 497 -26.41 23.46 33.58
C ALA A 497 -27.39 22.56 32.80
N VAL A 498 -26.97 21.99 31.68
CA VAL A 498 -27.76 21.06 30.84
C VAL A 498 -27.68 19.65 31.42
N LYS A 499 -28.81 18.97 31.64
CA LYS A 499 -28.84 17.59 32.21
C LYS A 499 -28.09 16.55 31.43
N ALA A 500 -27.88 16.76 30.12
CA ALA A 500 -27.19 15.83 29.22
C ALA A 500 -25.65 15.70 29.46
N TYR A 501 -25.07 16.49 30.39
CA TYR A 501 -23.62 16.38 30.64
C TYR A 501 -23.19 15.04 31.26
N LEU A 502 -24.04 14.44 32.11
CA LEU A 502 -23.70 13.25 32.88
C LEU A 502 -23.50 12.00 31.98
N PRO A 503 -24.42 11.65 31.06
CA PRO A 503 -24.19 10.52 30.16
C PRO A 503 -22.95 10.71 29.26
N LEU A 504 -22.68 11.94 28.79
CA LEU A 504 -21.47 12.21 28.01
C LEU A 504 -20.19 12.05 28.85
N LEU A 505 -20.23 12.47 30.11
CA LEU A 505 -19.11 12.32 31.03
C LEU A 505 -18.81 10.82 31.28
N VAL A 506 -19.86 10.02 31.51
CA VAL A 506 -19.72 8.56 31.73
C VAL A 506 -19.20 7.87 30.46
N CYS A 507 -19.72 8.19 29.28
CA CYS A 507 -19.21 7.65 28.04
C CYS A 507 -17.73 8.00 27.83
N SER A 508 -17.35 9.25 28.12
CA SER A 508 -15.94 9.66 28.05
C SER A 508 -15.06 8.92 29.05
N LEU A 509 -15.56 8.64 30.27
CA LEU A 509 -14.83 7.85 31.26
C LEU A 509 -14.58 6.41 30.78
N VAL A 510 -15.60 5.76 30.21
CA VAL A 510 -15.47 4.41 29.65
C VAL A 510 -14.40 4.39 28.54
N LEU A 511 -14.45 5.38 27.62
CA LEU A 511 -13.41 5.53 26.60
C LEU A 511 -12.03 5.78 27.20
N GLY A 512 -11.95 6.51 28.32
CA GLY A 512 -10.71 6.74 29.06
C GLY A 512 -10.05 5.45 29.54
N TRP A 513 -10.83 4.53 30.09
CA TRP A 513 -10.35 3.20 30.47
C TRP A 513 -9.98 2.34 29.26
N LEU A 514 -10.76 2.38 28.19
CA LEU A 514 -10.43 1.66 26.95
C LEU A 514 -9.12 2.16 26.30
N ASN A 515 -8.86 3.46 26.38
CA ASN A 515 -7.66 4.06 25.84
C ASN A 515 -6.37 3.67 26.61
N LEU A 516 -6.48 3.11 27.83
CA LEU A 516 -5.34 2.51 28.51
C LEU A 516 -4.75 1.33 27.71
N LEU A 517 -5.56 0.66 26.88
CA LEU A 517 -5.08 -0.41 26.00
C LEU A 517 -4.04 0.08 24.98
N TYR A 518 -4.01 1.38 24.67
CA TYR A 518 -2.96 1.96 23.84
C TYR A 518 -1.56 1.68 24.40
N TYR A 519 -1.42 1.80 25.72
CA TYR A 519 -0.12 1.64 26.39
C TYR A 519 0.34 0.19 26.51
N THR A 520 -0.53 -0.78 26.24
CA THR A 520 -0.14 -2.20 26.18
C THR A 520 0.83 -2.48 25.02
N ARG A 521 0.88 -1.61 24.00
CA ARG A 521 1.85 -1.67 22.91
C ARG A 521 3.31 -1.67 23.37
N GLY A 522 3.61 -1.11 24.54
CA GLY A 522 4.95 -1.09 25.12
C GLY A 522 5.48 -2.45 25.52
N LEU A 523 4.60 -3.38 25.87
CA LEU A 523 4.91 -4.74 26.30
C LEU A 523 4.59 -5.73 25.16
N GLN A 524 5.47 -6.73 24.99
CA GLN A 524 5.34 -7.66 23.87
C GLN A 524 4.07 -8.51 23.94
N HIS A 525 3.88 -9.25 25.03
CA HIS A 525 2.75 -10.17 25.17
C HIS A 525 1.40 -9.44 25.11
N THR A 526 1.22 -8.42 25.96
CA THR A 526 -0.05 -7.67 26.00
C THR A 526 -0.30 -6.87 24.74
N GLY A 527 0.76 -6.38 24.07
CA GLY A 527 0.66 -5.67 22.80
C GLY A 527 0.18 -6.56 21.65
N ILE A 528 0.68 -7.79 21.57
CA ILE A 528 0.23 -8.79 20.59
C ILE A 528 -1.26 -9.11 20.81
N TYR A 529 -1.69 -9.36 22.05
CA TYR A 529 -3.11 -9.57 22.36
C TYR A 529 -3.97 -8.37 22.01
N SER A 530 -3.50 -7.15 22.28
CA SER A 530 -4.22 -5.92 21.91
C SER A 530 -4.41 -5.80 20.39
N VAL A 531 -3.42 -6.18 19.59
CA VAL A 531 -3.52 -6.22 18.11
C VAL A 531 -4.56 -7.25 17.66
N MET A 532 -4.55 -8.45 18.24
CA MET A 532 -5.53 -9.49 17.91
C MET A 532 -6.95 -9.01 18.21
N ILE A 533 -7.19 -8.50 19.42
CA ILE A 533 -8.50 -7.97 19.83
C ILE A 533 -8.96 -6.86 18.87
N GLN A 534 -8.08 -5.92 18.55
CA GLN A 534 -8.40 -4.82 17.63
C GLN A 534 -8.82 -5.33 16.25
N LYS A 535 -8.10 -6.29 15.67
CA LYS A 535 -8.42 -6.84 14.35
C LYS A 535 -9.74 -7.60 14.36
N VAL A 536 -10.00 -8.40 15.38
CA VAL A 536 -11.26 -9.13 15.56
C VAL A 536 -12.45 -8.17 15.71
N ILE A 537 -12.32 -7.15 16.56
CA ILE A 537 -13.40 -6.17 16.78
C ILE A 537 -13.72 -5.41 15.48
N LEU A 538 -12.72 -4.87 14.80
CA LEU A 538 -12.93 -4.02 13.62
C LEU A 538 -13.37 -4.80 12.39
N ARG A 539 -12.93 -6.05 12.24
CA ARG A 539 -13.22 -6.86 11.07
C ARG A 539 -14.50 -7.66 11.20
N ASP A 540 -14.62 -8.41 12.27
CA ASP A 540 -15.67 -9.44 12.38
C ASP A 540 -16.85 -8.98 13.24
N LEU A 541 -16.57 -8.46 14.44
CA LEU A 541 -17.62 -8.03 15.36
C LEU A 541 -18.46 -6.89 14.78
N LEU A 542 -17.84 -5.89 14.14
CA LEU A 542 -18.60 -4.78 13.57
C LEU A 542 -19.49 -5.21 12.41
N ARG A 543 -19.04 -6.10 11.56
CA ARG A 543 -19.85 -6.69 10.47
C ARG A 543 -21.00 -7.52 11.00
N PHE A 544 -20.71 -8.36 12.00
CA PHE A 544 -21.71 -9.16 12.70
C PHE A 544 -22.76 -8.26 13.35
N LEU A 545 -22.34 -7.22 14.08
CA LEU A 545 -23.25 -6.33 14.79
C LEU A 545 -24.22 -5.63 13.82
N LEU A 546 -23.77 -5.26 12.64
CA LEU A 546 -24.65 -4.65 11.63
C LEU A 546 -25.74 -5.61 11.18
N VAL A 547 -25.41 -6.86 10.89
CA VAL A 547 -26.39 -7.89 10.52
C VAL A 547 -27.32 -8.22 11.69
N TYR A 548 -26.76 -8.39 12.88
CA TYR A 548 -27.51 -8.65 14.10
C TYR A 548 -28.54 -7.55 14.42
N LEU A 549 -28.15 -6.29 14.25
CA LEU A 549 -29.01 -5.14 14.51
C LEU A 549 -30.22 -5.10 13.56
N VAL A 550 -30.05 -5.49 12.31
CA VAL A 550 -31.17 -5.62 11.35
C VAL A 550 -32.18 -6.67 11.82
N PHE A 551 -31.72 -7.85 12.25
CA PHE A 551 -32.60 -8.88 12.79
C PHE A 551 -33.28 -8.43 14.10
N LEU A 552 -32.50 -7.88 15.01
CA LEU A 552 -33.00 -7.38 16.30
C LEU A 552 -34.14 -6.35 16.10
N LEU A 553 -33.92 -5.36 15.25
CA LEU A 553 -34.93 -4.33 14.96
C LEU A 553 -36.17 -4.92 14.26
N GLY A 554 -35.97 -5.80 13.27
CA GLY A 554 -37.07 -6.43 12.54
C GLY A 554 -37.98 -7.23 13.46
N PHE A 555 -37.42 -8.08 14.31
CA PHE A 555 -38.19 -8.87 15.28
C PHE A 555 -38.78 -8.01 16.41
N ALA A 556 -38.06 -6.96 16.87
CA ALA A 556 -38.59 -6.04 17.89
C ALA A 556 -39.81 -5.31 17.38
N VAL A 557 -39.79 -4.76 16.17
CA VAL A 557 -40.95 -4.09 15.57
C VAL A 557 -42.11 -5.07 15.37
N ALA A 558 -41.86 -6.30 14.94
CA ALA A 558 -42.90 -7.31 14.79
C ALA A 558 -43.57 -7.65 16.13
N LEU A 559 -42.80 -7.84 17.20
CA LEU A 559 -43.34 -8.13 18.54
C LEU A 559 -44.12 -6.96 19.13
N VAL A 560 -43.59 -5.69 19.00
CA VAL A 560 -44.29 -4.49 19.47
C VAL A 560 -45.59 -4.30 18.69
N SER A 561 -45.62 -4.55 17.38
CA SER A 561 -46.85 -4.44 16.58
C SER A 561 -47.93 -5.42 17.04
N LEU A 562 -47.56 -6.68 17.32
CA LEU A 562 -48.50 -7.69 17.87
C LEU A 562 -48.96 -7.37 19.29
N SER A 563 -48.12 -6.77 20.13
CA SER A 563 -48.46 -6.33 21.49
C SER A 563 -49.41 -5.14 21.49
N ARG A 564 -49.27 -4.17 20.58
CA ARG A 564 -50.14 -2.99 20.47
C ARG A 564 -51.57 -3.37 20.08
N GLU A 565 -51.73 -4.23 19.13
CA GLU A 565 -53.07 -4.69 18.68
C GLU A 565 -53.84 -5.43 19.79
N ALA A 566 -53.12 -6.05 20.73
CA ALA A 566 -53.71 -6.66 21.92
C ALA A 566 -54.25 -5.64 22.96
N GLN A 567 -53.62 -4.46 23.05
CA GLN A 567 -54.10 -3.40 23.97
C GLN A 567 -55.30 -2.65 23.45
N ASP A 568 -55.41 -2.39 22.14
CA ASP A 568 -56.54 -1.61 21.58
C ASP A 568 -57.89 -2.38 21.59
N THR A 569 -57.87 -3.71 21.71
CA THR A 569 -59.08 -4.53 21.72
C THR A 569 -59.59 -4.94 23.12
N GLY A 570 -58.89 -4.54 24.18
CA GLY A 570 -59.20 -4.94 25.56
C GLY A 570 -59.99 -3.95 26.41
N ALA A 571 -60.43 -2.79 25.88
CA ALA A 571 -61.23 -1.88 26.62
C ALA A 571 -62.74 -2.24 26.55
N PRO A 572 -63.36 -2.74 27.62
CA PRO A 572 -64.82 -2.85 27.65
C PRO A 572 -65.41 -1.46 27.80
N SER A 573 -66.24 -1.08 26.85
CA SER A 573 -67.13 0.07 26.89
C SER A 573 -68.09 -0.05 28.08
N GLY A 574 -67.92 0.76 29.13
CA GLY A 574 -68.97 0.96 30.12
C GLY A 574 -68.53 0.92 31.58
N SER A 575 -68.23 2.09 32.18
CA SER A 575 -68.85 2.58 33.41
C SER A 575 -68.24 3.92 33.78
N ASN A 576 -69.09 4.93 33.92
CA ASN A 576 -68.80 6.21 34.51
C ASN A 576 -68.40 6.05 36.01
N THR A 577 -67.20 6.40 36.33
CA THR A 577 -66.81 6.93 37.63
C THR A 577 -65.64 7.87 37.46
N THR A 578 -65.92 9.14 37.68
CA THR A 578 -65.01 10.21 38.04
C THR A 578 -64.15 9.76 39.20
N GLU A 579 -62.82 9.73 39.04
CA GLU A 579 -61.90 10.37 40.01
C GLU A 579 -60.45 10.02 39.70
N VAL A 580 -59.62 11.05 39.84
CA VAL A 580 -58.18 11.10 40.04
C VAL A 580 -57.32 10.81 38.78
N ALA A 581 -56.98 11.90 38.13
CA ALA A 581 -55.92 12.02 37.16
C ALA A 581 -54.53 11.58 37.72
N GLY A 582 -54.21 10.31 37.64
CA GLY A 582 -52.86 9.82 37.53
C GLY A 582 -52.46 9.92 36.06
N LYS A 583 -51.53 10.75 35.70
CA LYS A 583 -50.86 10.76 34.41
C LYS A 583 -50.23 9.40 34.21
N GLU A 584 -50.93 8.47 33.59
CA GLU A 584 -50.25 7.40 32.84
C GLU A 584 -49.60 8.09 31.65
N ASP A 585 -48.29 8.35 31.77
CA ASP A 585 -47.44 8.71 30.64
C ASP A 585 -47.63 7.63 29.56
N LYS A 586 -48.35 7.99 28.47
CA LYS A 586 -48.33 7.17 27.24
C LYS A 586 -46.88 7.07 26.87
N GLU A 587 -46.28 5.94 27.18
CA GLU A 587 -44.91 5.62 26.80
C GLU A 587 -44.74 5.94 25.34
N ALA A 588 -43.77 6.80 25.03
CA ALA A 588 -43.50 7.17 23.66
C ALA A 588 -43.23 5.88 22.82
N PRO A 589 -43.75 5.76 21.61
CA PRO A 589 -43.64 4.54 20.81
C PRO A 589 -42.18 4.07 20.63
N TYR A 590 -41.21 4.95 20.81
CA TYR A 590 -39.77 4.65 20.78
C TYR A 590 -39.30 3.90 22.04
N GLN A 591 -39.88 4.14 23.22
CA GLN A 591 -39.52 3.45 24.46
C GLN A 591 -39.94 1.97 24.36
N ALA A 592 -41.14 1.69 23.88
CA ALA A 592 -41.62 0.33 23.71
C ALA A 592 -40.73 -0.51 22.73
N ILE A 593 -40.20 0.09 21.65
CA ILE A 593 -39.29 -0.60 20.73
C ILE A 593 -37.93 -0.84 21.39
N LEU A 594 -37.43 0.12 22.16
CA LEU A 594 -36.13 -0.04 22.85
C LEU A 594 -36.22 -1.12 23.92
N ASP A 595 -37.34 -1.19 24.67
CA ASP A 595 -37.57 -2.21 25.69
C ASP A 595 -37.70 -3.60 25.03
N ALA A 596 -38.40 -3.73 23.90
CA ALA A 596 -38.47 -4.95 23.13
C ALA A 596 -37.09 -5.38 22.57
N CYS A 597 -36.27 -4.41 22.11
CA CYS A 597 -34.89 -4.69 21.69
C CYS A 597 -34.06 -5.20 22.88
N LEU A 598 -34.20 -4.61 24.05
CA LEU A 598 -33.48 -5.03 25.25
C LEU A 598 -33.89 -6.45 25.68
N GLU A 599 -35.19 -6.74 25.66
CA GLU A 599 -35.69 -8.11 25.96
C GLU A 599 -35.19 -9.14 24.95
N LEU A 600 -35.27 -8.86 23.64
CA LEU A 600 -34.72 -9.73 22.61
C LEU A 600 -33.19 -9.91 22.74
N PHE A 601 -32.48 -8.84 23.13
CA PHE A 601 -31.05 -8.95 23.41
C PHE A 601 -30.77 -9.87 24.60
N LYS A 602 -31.57 -9.79 25.69
CA LYS A 602 -31.47 -10.76 26.80
C LYS A 602 -31.69 -12.19 26.35
N PHE A 603 -32.66 -12.45 25.44
CA PHE A 603 -32.82 -13.80 24.84
C PHE A 603 -31.60 -14.24 24.07
N THR A 604 -30.91 -13.33 23.34
CA THR A 604 -29.70 -13.67 22.58
C THR A 604 -28.55 -14.14 23.49
N ILE A 605 -28.42 -13.56 24.70
CA ILE A 605 -27.38 -13.98 25.68
C ILE A 605 -27.85 -15.08 26.64
N GLY A 606 -29.05 -15.65 26.42
CA GLY A 606 -29.59 -16.75 27.25
C GLY A 606 -30.14 -16.31 28.62
N MET A 607 -30.36 -15.00 28.82
CA MET A 607 -30.90 -14.39 30.07
C MET A 607 -32.36 -13.98 29.92
N GLY A 608 -33.03 -14.36 28.81
CA GLY A 608 -34.43 -14.00 28.58
C GLY A 608 -35.39 -14.84 29.42
N GLU A 609 -36.34 -14.16 30.10
CA GLU A 609 -37.43 -14.81 30.84
C GLU A 609 -38.71 -14.87 29.99
N LEU A 610 -39.41 -15.99 30.04
CA LEU A 610 -40.67 -16.22 29.28
C LEU A 610 -41.87 -15.50 29.93
N ALA A 611 -41.67 -14.63 30.94
CA ALA A 611 -42.71 -13.93 31.65
C ALA A 611 -43.61 -13.00 30.79
N PHE A 612 -43.19 -12.73 29.56
CA PHE A 612 -43.86 -11.87 28.57
C PHE A 612 -45.13 -12.49 27.97
N GLN A 613 -45.52 -13.74 28.34
CA GLN A 613 -46.47 -14.55 27.56
C GLN A 613 -47.89 -14.65 28.08
N ASP A 614 -48.15 -14.28 29.31
CA ASP A 614 -49.46 -14.65 29.92
C ASP A 614 -50.65 -13.77 29.52
N GLN A 615 -50.41 -12.64 28.84
CA GLN A 615 -51.48 -11.66 28.49
C GLN A 615 -51.68 -11.46 26.97
N LEU A 616 -51.02 -12.19 26.09
CA LEU A 616 -51.04 -11.92 24.65
C LEU A 616 -52.11 -12.75 23.91
N ARG A 617 -52.99 -12.09 23.14
CA ARG A 617 -54.07 -12.66 22.34
C ARG A 617 -53.54 -13.64 21.26
N PHE A 618 -52.39 -13.35 20.65
CA PHE A 618 -51.76 -14.17 19.59
C PHE A 618 -50.56 -14.97 20.10
N ARG A 619 -50.70 -15.58 21.28
CA ARG A 619 -49.60 -16.33 21.94
C ARG A 619 -48.85 -17.30 21.04
N GLY A 620 -49.53 -18.00 20.13
CA GLY A 620 -48.87 -18.95 19.22
C GLY A 620 -47.92 -18.27 18.19
N VAL A 621 -48.36 -17.11 17.66
CA VAL A 621 -47.58 -16.38 16.67
C VAL A 621 -46.34 -15.72 17.35
N VAL A 622 -46.52 -15.15 18.53
CA VAL A 622 -45.42 -14.54 19.31
C VAL A 622 -44.39 -15.61 19.69
N LEU A 623 -44.86 -16.80 20.14
CA LEU A 623 -43.97 -17.91 20.48
C LEU A 623 -43.20 -18.40 19.25
N LEU A 624 -43.86 -18.51 18.08
CA LEU A 624 -43.22 -18.90 16.84
C LEU A 624 -42.15 -17.87 16.40
N LEU A 625 -42.50 -16.60 16.47
CA LEU A 625 -41.54 -15.52 16.16
C LEU A 625 -40.34 -15.52 17.12
N LEU A 626 -40.58 -15.69 18.42
CA LEU A 626 -39.51 -15.75 19.41
C LEU A 626 -38.63 -17.00 19.19
N LEU A 627 -39.23 -18.16 18.90
CA LEU A 627 -38.49 -19.36 18.58
C LEU A 627 -37.65 -19.19 17.31
N ALA A 628 -38.21 -18.57 16.27
CA ALA A 628 -37.49 -18.26 15.04
C ALA A 628 -36.33 -17.31 15.30
N TYR A 629 -36.55 -16.27 16.14
CA TYR A 629 -35.49 -15.31 16.55
C TYR A 629 -34.35 -16.03 17.29
N VAL A 630 -34.66 -16.86 18.29
CA VAL A 630 -33.66 -17.58 19.07
C VAL A 630 -32.87 -18.57 18.18
N LEU A 631 -33.55 -19.34 17.32
CA LEU A 631 -32.86 -20.24 16.37
C LEU A 631 -31.93 -19.46 15.45
N LEU A 632 -32.39 -18.34 14.89
CA LEU A 632 -31.64 -17.57 13.92
C LEU A 632 -30.47 -16.83 14.57
N THR A 633 -30.71 -16.17 15.71
CA THR A 633 -29.68 -15.31 16.34
C THR A 633 -28.72 -16.09 17.23
N TYR A 634 -29.26 -16.93 18.14
CA TYR A 634 -28.42 -17.64 19.10
C TYR A 634 -27.72 -18.84 18.46
N ILE A 635 -28.44 -19.70 17.73
CA ILE A 635 -27.85 -20.93 17.19
C ILE A 635 -27.06 -20.64 15.92
N LEU A 636 -27.60 -19.88 14.97
CA LEU A 636 -26.98 -19.70 13.68
C LEU A 636 -25.94 -18.55 13.73
N LEU A 637 -26.38 -17.31 14.05
CA LEU A 637 -25.54 -16.12 13.97
C LEU A 637 -24.40 -16.15 14.99
N LEU A 638 -24.65 -16.53 16.25
CA LEU A 638 -23.63 -16.56 17.29
C LEU A 638 -22.58 -17.64 17.00
N ASN A 639 -22.98 -18.83 16.56
CA ASN A 639 -22.02 -19.87 16.20
C ASN A 639 -21.19 -19.49 14.97
N MET A 640 -21.81 -18.82 13.99
CA MET A 640 -21.10 -18.28 12.83
C MET A 640 -20.08 -17.22 13.26
N LEU A 641 -20.44 -16.34 14.21
CA LEU A 641 -19.50 -15.35 14.76
C LEU A 641 -18.30 -16.03 15.42
N ILE A 642 -18.54 -17.06 16.25
CA ILE A 642 -17.46 -17.80 16.92
C ILE A 642 -16.53 -18.45 15.89
N ALA A 643 -17.08 -19.05 14.84
CA ALA A 643 -16.31 -19.67 13.78
C ALA A 643 -15.45 -18.66 13.01
N LEU A 644 -16.03 -17.50 12.61
CA LEU A 644 -15.33 -16.43 11.93
C LEU A 644 -14.24 -15.80 12.82
N MET A 645 -14.54 -15.59 14.12
CA MET A 645 -13.55 -15.07 15.05
C MET A 645 -12.38 -16.04 15.23
N SER A 646 -12.65 -17.35 15.31
CA SER A 646 -11.60 -18.37 15.41
C SER A 646 -10.68 -18.36 14.16
N GLU A 647 -11.27 -18.30 12.97
CA GLU A 647 -10.52 -18.20 11.73
C GLU A 647 -9.67 -16.92 11.66
N THR A 648 -10.26 -15.77 12.02
CA THR A 648 -9.53 -14.50 12.07
C THR A 648 -8.39 -14.53 13.08
N VAL A 649 -8.60 -15.08 14.27
CA VAL A 649 -7.53 -15.21 15.28
C VAL A 649 -6.40 -16.07 14.72
N ASN A 650 -6.69 -17.21 14.10
CA ASN A 650 -5.67 -18.08 13.51
C ASN A 650 -4.91 -17.39 12.38
N SER A 651 -5.62 -16.67 11.48
CA SER A 651 -4.98 -15.95 10.38
C SER A 651 -4.11 -14.76 10.86
N VAL A 652 -4.55 -14.06 11.91
CA VAL A 652 -3.82 -12.92 12.48
C VAL A 652 -2.70 -13.35 13.42
N ALA A 653 -2.80 -14.54 14.04
CA ALA A 653 -1.79 -15.02 14.98
C ALA A 653 -0.39 -15.07 14.35
N THR A 654 -0.29 -15.54 13.10
CA THR A 654 0.98 -15.61 12.35
C THR A 654 1.62 -14.24 12.09
N ASP A 655 0.79 -13.23 11.81
CA ASP A 655 1.27 -11.89 11.49
C ASP A 655 1.22 -10.90 12.69
N SER A 656 0.65 -11.32 13.82
CA SER A 656 0.40 -10.47 15.00
C SER A 656 1.67 -9.83 15.56
N TRP A 657 2.76 -10.60 15.61
CA TRP A 657 4.06 -10.12 16.06
C TRP A 657 4.61 -9.01 15.14
N SER A 658 4.54 -9.19 13.84
CA SER A 658 5.02 -8.19 12.89
C SER A 658 4.13 -6.94 12.87
N ILE A 659 2.81 -7.10 13.03
CA ILE A 659 1.86 -5.98 13.17
C ILE A 659 2.13 -5.20 14.47
N TRP A 660 2.38 -5.89 15.58
CA TRP A 660 2.78 -5.24 16.83
C TRP A 660 4.10 -4.46 16.67
N LYS A 661 5.10 -5.03 15.98
CA LYS A 661 6.35 -4.32 15.65
C LYS A 661 6.09 -3.04 14.85
N LEU A 662 5.18 -3.08 13.90
CA LEU A 662 4.79 -1.88 13.14
C LEU A 662 4.12 -0.83 14.06
N GLN A 663 3.21 -1.23 14.95
CA GLN A 663 2.61 -0.31 15.91
C GLN A 663 3.64 0.30 16.86
N LYS A 664 4.62 -0.51 17.28
CA LYS A 664 5.76 -0.04 18.07
C LYS A 664 6.62 0.96 17.30
N ALA A 665 6.87 0.73 16.00
CA ALA A 665 7.57 1.66 15.13
C ALA A 665 6.83 3.01 15.01
N ILE A 666 5.53 2.98 14.82
CA ILE A 666 4.67 4.18 14.81
C ILE A 666 4.83 4.95 16.12
N CYS A 667 4.72 4.26 17.27
CA CYS A 667 4.85 4.87 18.58
C CYS A 667 6.25 5.52 18.79
N VAL A 668 7.32 4.85 18.37
CA VAL A 668 8.69 5.39 18.42
C VAL A 668 8.81 6.68 17.62
N LEU A 669 8.32 6.66 16.37
CA LEU A 669 8.38 7.82 15.48
C LEU A 669 7.56 9.01 16.00
N GLU A 670 6.42 8.75 16.64
CA GLU A 670 5.60 9.78 17.28
C GLU A 670 6.31 10.42 18.47
N MET A 671 6.92 9.61 19.32
CA MET A 671 7.68 10.10 20.46
C MET A 671 8.94 10.86 20.07
N GLU A 672 9.62 10.48 18.97
CA GLU A 672 10.77 11.20 18.44
C GLU A 672 10.39 12.57 17.87
N LYS A 673 9.22 12.70 17.24
CA LYS A 673 8.74 13.98 16.68
C LYS A 673 8.41 15.01 17.77
N GLY A 674 8.20 14.57 19.01
CA GLY A 674 8.00 15.40 20.19
C GLY A 674 6.75 16.28 20.14
N TYR A 675 6.28 16.70 21.34
CA TYR A 675 5.30 17.77 21.47
C TYR A 675 5.90 19.11 21.10
N TRP A 676 5.08 20.07 20.64
CA TRP A 676 5.47 21.40 20.20
C TRP A 676 6.33 22.20 21.22
N TRP A 677 6.21 21.89 22.52
CA TRP A 677 7.00 22.56 23.58
C TRP A 677 8.31 21.86 23.94
N CYS A 678 8.54 20.63 23.48
CA CYS A 678 9.73 19.84 23.81
C CYS A 678 10.44 19.32 22.54
N ARG A 679 10.97 20.27 21.75
CA ARG A 679 11.82 19.95 20.59
C ARG A 679 13.16 19.39 21.06
N ARG A 680 13.22 18.10 21.40
CA ARG A 680 14.49 17.41 21.53
C ARG A 680 15.04 17.12 20.13
N LYS A 681 16.36 17.33 19.95
CA LYS A 681 17.04 16.89 18.71
C LYS A 681 16.81 15.39 18.54
N LYS A 682 16.36 14.99 17.35
CA LYS A 682 16.30 13.58 16.95
C LYS A 682 17.67 12.96 17.22
N GLN A 683 17.73 11.80 17.84
CA GLN A 683 18.98 11.09 18.03
C GLN A 683 19.23 10.22 16.80
N ARG A 684 20.39 10.40 16.18
CA ARG A 684 20.85 9.56 15.09
C ARG A 684 21.36 8.25 15.66
N ALA A 685 20.91 7.13 15.11
CA ALA A 685 21.40 5.82 15.49
C ALA A 685 22.65 5.44 14.69
N GLY A 686 23.46 4.51 15.22
CA GLY A 686 24.66 4.02 14.56
C GLY A 686 25.90 4.87 14.79
N VAL A 687 26.98 4.47 14.15
CA VAL A 687 28.32 5.08 14.24
C VAL A 687 28.81 5.40 12.84
N ARG A 688 29.56 6.50 12.71
CA ARG A 688 30.21 6.87 11.46
C ARG A 688 31.45 6.03 11.28
N LEU A 689 31.52 5.26 10.21
CA LEU A 689 32.63 4.36 9.89
C LEU A 689 33.09 4.58 8.46
N THR A 690 34.39 4.40 8.21
CA THR A 690 34.95 4.36 6.88
C THR A 690 34.83 2.94 6.34
N VAL A 691 34.01 2.76 5.30
CA VAL A 691 33.69 1.43 4.73
C VAL A 691 34.62 1.08 3.56
N GLY A 692 35.27 2.06 2.95
CA GLY A 692 36.14 1.89 1.80
C GLY A 692 36.63 3.22 1.26
N SER A 693 37.12 3.21 0.04
CA SER A 693 37.52 4.42 -0.70
C SER A 693 36.54 4.66 -1.85
N ARG A 694 36.20 5.92 -2.07
CA ARG A 694 35.44 6.34 -3.26
C ARG A 694 36.32 6.29 -4.51
N PRO A 695 35.74 6.31 -5.72
CA PRO A 695 36.51 6.34 -6.97
C PRO A 695 37.48 7.55 -7.07
N ASP A 696 37.20 8.63 -6.37
CA ASP A 696 38.05 9.83 -6.28
C ASP A 696 39.17 9.74 -5.22
N GLY A 697 39.34 8.55 -4.58
CA GLY A 697 40.38 8.30 -3.57
C GLY A 697 40.02 8.83 -2.17
N SER A 698 38.91 9.51 -1.99
CA SER A 698 38.44 9.96 -0.68
C SER A 698 37.86 8.80 0.16
N PRO A 699 37.97 8.82 1.50
CA PRO A 699 37.38 7.80 2.34
C PRO A 699 35.85 7.81 2.20
N ASP A 700 35.25 6.63 2.00
CA ASP A 700 33.78 6.47 1.97
C ASP A 700 33.25 6.32 3.41
N GLU A 701 32.91 7.45 4.02
CA GLU A 701 32.37 7.48 5.37
C GLU A 701 30.85 7.34 5.34
N ARG A 702 30.34 6.33 6.06
CA ARG A 702 28.91 6.04 6.17
C ARG A 702 28.48 5.92 7.61
N TRP A 703 27.20 6.22 7.87
CA TRP A 703 26.58 5.91 9.15
C TRP A 703 26.09 4.46 9.13
N CYS A 704 26.79 3.61 9.87
CA CYS A 704 26.53 2.19 9.92
C CYS A 704 25.94 1.80 11.27
N PHE A 705 25.05 0.79 11.23
CA PHE A 705 24.47 0.16 12.39
C PHE A 705 24.94 -1.28 12.47
N ARG A 706 25.53 -1.65 13.62
CA ARG A 706 26.05 -2.99 13.86
C ARG A 706 24.92 -3.91 14.28
N VAL A 707 24.78 -5.03 13.61
CA VAL A 707 23.77 -6.05 13.89
C VAL A 707 24.45 -7.40 14.07
N GLU A 708 24.16 -8.04 15.17
CA GLU A 708 24.55 -9.42 15.45
C GLU A 708 23.38 -10.33 15.09
N GLU A 709 23.65 -11.30 14.24
CA GLU A 709 22.68 -12.29 13.75
C GLU A 709 23.18 -13.68 14.14
N VAL A 710 22.30 -14.49 14.70
CA VAL A 710 22.57 -15.91 14.98
C VAL A 710 21.61 -16.74 14.14
N ASN A 711 22.14 -17.52 13.20
CA ASN A 711 21.34 -18.35 12.29
C ASN A 711 21.83 -19.80 12.34
N TRP A 712 21.25 -20.59 13.21
CA TRP A 712 21.54 -22.01 13.34
C TRP A 712 21.18 -22.82 12.09
N ALA A 713 20.13 -22.43 11.37
CA ALA A 713 19.71 -23.12 10.14
C ALA A 713 20.72 -22.97 8.99
N ALA A 714 21.50 -21.90 8.97
CA ALA A 714 22.51 -21.66 7.94
C ALA A 714 23.92 -22.07 8.37
N TRP A 715 24.10 -22.64 9.56
CA TRP A 715 25.41 -22.96 10.12
C TRP A 715 26.19 -23.94 9.25
N GLU A 716 25.56 -25.02 8.82
CA GLU A 716 26.21 -26.02 7.95
C GLU A 716 26.69 -25.44 6.63
N GLN A 717 25.97 -24.47 6.08
CA GLN A 717 26.33 -23.80 4.83
C GLN A 717 27.48 -22.80 5.00
N THR A 718 27.69 -22.28 6.21
CA THR A 718 28.69 -21.25 6.49
C THR A 718 30.00 -21.81 7.07
N LEU A 719 30.03 -23.06 7.46
CA LEU A 719 31.22 -23.72 8.01
C LEU A 719 32.51 -23.56 7.18
N PRO A 720 32.46 -23.65 5.82
CA PRO A 720 33.67 -23.47 5.01
C PRO A 720 34.19 -22.03 4.95
N THR A 721 33.39 -21.05 5.39
CA THR A 721 33.70 -19.61 5.31
C THR A 721 34.00 -18.97 6.65
N VAL A 722 34.35 -19.76 7.67
CA VAL A 722 34.70 -19.26 8.99
C VAL A 722 35.99 -18.44 8.93
N CYS A 723 35.90 -17.17 9.31
CA CYS A 723 37.06 -16.33 9.58
C CYS A 723 37.43 -16.48 11.06
N GLU A 724 38.53 -17.16 11.34
CA GLU A 724 39.00 -17.39 12.73
C GLU A 724 39.44 -16.08 13.40
N GLU A 725 39.92 -15.10 12.64
CA GLU A 725 40.31 -13.80 13.15
C GLU A 725 39.40 -12.69 12.61
N PRO A 726 38.55 -12.08 13.47
CA PRO A 726 37.71 -10.96 13.07
C PRO A 726 38.49 -9.76 12.49
N SER A 727 39.75 -9.62 12.88
CA SER A 727 40.64 -8.55 12.42
C SER A 727 41.34 -8.83 11.07
N ALA A 728 41.36 -10.07 10.60
CA ALA A 728 42.14 -10.45 9.41
C ALA A 728 41.49 -10.03 8.07
N ARG A 729 40.21 -9.64 8.04
CA ARG A 729 39.50 -9.15 6.85
C ARG A 729 39.57 -7.65 6.62
N GLY A 730 40.20 -6.91 7.55
CA GLY A 730 40.54 -5.52 7.30
C GLY A 730 41.68 -5.45 6.30
N GLY A 731 41.37 -5.16 5.02
CA GLY A 731 42.40 -4.68 4.11
C GLY A 731 43.16 -3.50 4.75
N PRO A 732 44.35 -3.16 4.29
CA PRO A 732 45.20 -2.14 4.92
C PRO A 732 44.48 -0.78 4.95
N GLY A 733 43.74 -0.52 6.03
CA GLY A 733 42.94 0.72 6.22
C GLY A 733 41.84 0.66 7.27
N ALA A 734 41.42 -0.53 7.70
CA ALA A 734 40.37 -0.64 8.73
C ALA A 734 40.99 -0.77 10.13
N MET A 735 41.67 0.26 10.63
CA MET A 735 41.98 0.37 12.05
C MET A 735 40.68 0.75 12.80
N MET A 736 40.01 -0.24 13.38
CA MET A 736 38.99 0.00 14.40
C MET A 736 39.69 0.56 15.65
N SER A 737 39.32 1.79 16.05
CA SER A 737 39.74 2.34 17.34
C SER A 737 39.32 1.43 18.49
N PRO A 738 40.20 1.15 19.44
CA PRO A 738 39.93 0.27 20.60
C PRO A 738 38.82 0.78 21.54
N ALA A 739 38.30 1.97 21.34
CA ALA A 739 37.24 2.57 22.18
C ALA A 739 35.85 1.91 22.02
N LEU A 740 35.62 1.10 20.99
CA LEU A 740 34.32 0.43 20.79
C LEU A 740 34.24 -0.97 21.43
N ALA A 741 35.38 -1.59 21.78
CA ALA A 741 35.40 -2.90 22.40
C ALA A 741 35.03 -2.88 23.88
N SER A 742 35.12 -1.72 24.56
CA SER A 742 34.84 -1.60 26.00
C SER A 742 33.37 -1.33 26.37
N GLN A 743 32.50 -1.02 25.39
CA GLN A 743 31.07 -0.80 25.67
C GLN A 743 30.16 -2.02 25.43
N SER A 744 30.67 -3.09 24.82
CA SER A 744 29.86 -4.28 24.53
C SER A 744 29.91 -5.36 25.60
N SER A 745 30.76 -5.24 26.64
CA SER A 745 30.98 -6.28 27.63
C SER A 745 30.19 -6.13 28.95
N GLN A 746 29.33 -5.12 29.07
CA GLN A 746 28.56 -4.93 30.32
C GLN A 746 27.06 -5.23 30.25
N ASP A 747 26.48 -5.54 29.06
CA ASP A 747 25.02 -5.74 28.92
C ASP A 747 24.61 -7.14 28.39
N SER A 748 25.45 -8.19 28.58
CA SER A 748 25.12 -9.54 28.13
C SER A 748 24.61 -10.45 29.25
N ALA A 749 23.65 -10.01 30.03
CA ALA A 749 22.90 -10.85 30.94
C ALA A 749 21.41 -10.49 31.00
N VAL A 750 20.70 -10.76 29.92
CA VAL A 750 19.27 -11.06 29.96
C VAL A 750 19.00 -12.16 28.93
N GLU A 751 18.89 -13.34 29.44
CA GLU A 751 18.42 -14.56 28.79
C GLU A 751 17.03 -14.32 28.24
N GLU A 752 16.88 -14.21 26.88
CA GLU A 752 15.59 -14.30 26.23
C GLU A 752 15.30 -15.79 25.95
N ASP A 753 14.49 -16.39 26.80
CA ASP A 753 13.85 -17.69 26.56
C ASP A 753 13.04 -17.63 25.26
N HIS A 754 13.63 -18.07 24.17
CA HIS A 754 12.90 -18.45 22.97
C HIS A 754 12.28 -19.84 23.16
N VAL A 755 11.04 -19.87 23.62
CA VAL A 755 10.21 -21.09 23.53
C VAL A 755 9.68 -21.14 22.08
N PRO A 756 10.12 -22.08 21.24
CA PRO A 756 9.48 -22.32 19.96
C PRO A 756 8.10 -22.95 20.22
N LEU A 757 7.05 -22.29 19.75
CA LEU A 757 5.73 -22.89 19.67
C LEU A 757 5.81 -24.07 18.68
N GLN A 758 5.81 -25.29 19.22
CA GLN A 758 5.60 -26.50 18.46
C GLN A 758 4.18 -26.49 17.85
N PRO A 759 3.99 -26.98 16.63
CA PRO A 759 2.65 -27.18 16.09
C PRO A 759 1.95 -28.27 16.93
N LEU A 760 0.76 -27.96 17.41
CA LEU A 760 -0.15 -28.91 18.00
C LEU A 760 -0.52 -29.92 16.92
N GLU A 761 0.03 -31.12 17.02
CA GLU A 761 -0.46 -32.28 16.30
C GLU A 761 -1.89 -32.61 16.77
N SER A 762 -2.76 -32.76 15.78
CA SER A 762 -4.13 -33.18 15.91
C SER A 762 -4.24 -34.57 16.50
N HIS A 763 -4.91 -34.72 17.60
CA HIS A 763 -5.67 -35.91 17.99
C HIS A 763 -7.16 -35.57 18.05
#